data_dd448ebde7ba5b5c87501d7926d853f7
#
_entry.id   dd448ebde7ba5b5c87501d7926d853f7
#
_cell.length_a   1.000
_cell.length_b   1.000
_cell.length_c   1.000
_cell.angle_alpha   90.00
_cell.angle_beta   90.00
_cell.angle_gamma   90.00
#
_symmetry.space_group_name_H-M   'P 1'
#
loop_
_entity.id
_entity.type
_entity.pdbx_description
1 polymer ?
#
loop_
_entity_poly.entity_id
_entity_poly.type
_entity_poly.pdbx_seq_one_letter_code
_entity_poly.pdbx_strand_id
1 'polypeptide(L)'
;MVDPWNYAGPVTQLGTGGGAVTLVDESTFAISGEAGDIHPGGAQGLFFRDTRILSRFEVLLDGNRAEPLSAVNDDPFSATFVARNLPAPGRADSTVMVFRERHVGQGMREELRLRNFGDEATVCSVDVLIDADFADLFAVKEGRVGGEVQLGTISSEIHDGGRHVGSEPEGAVTSLVYTYRRGPVARGVEIRTTGADRVAPGLICYEVGVPPRSEWSTCVEIGPVIDGQVFAPKYRCGEPVERATPSERMAAWRRQVPQVETDHPVLKQVVARSAEDLGALRIFDPDYPERVVVAAGAPWFMTVFGRDSLLTAWMALLVDPDLARGVLQTLARFQGTEVAPRHEEEPGRILHEMRFGDAASLSLGGGSIYYGTADATPLFVMLLGEMRRWGVARELVDELLPNAARAIEWIEHFGDADGDGYVEYHRATDRGLANQGWKDSWDGIRYADGRVAEAPIALAEVQAYTYGAYLASAHFAFEVGDTATYDRFRSKASHLKANFNRDFWLEDKGWFAVGLDADKRPIDSLTSNIGHCLWTGIIDEDKAHRVAQALTGPSMFSGWGLRTLSCDNGGYNPISYHCGSVWPHDTAIVAAGLARYGYDGAAQQLIFGLLDAAAAQGGRLPELFSGLDRNELNVPVGYPTSCSPQAWAAASPLLCLRTLLRLDPWIPYGKLWLCPNLPEGIDYLKVEGIPLAGARVTIEVGSDVAGGVSVSGLPPEIEVIREPRRPSTAV
;
A
#
# COMPACT_ATOMS: atom_id res chain seq x y z
N MET A 1 -5.10 -13.30 26.90
CA MET A 1 -4.86 -12.17 25.99
C MET A 1 -4.91 -12.74 24.61
N VAL A 2 -5.81 -12.30 23.75
CA VAL A 2 -5.85 -12.73 22.36
C VAL A 2 -4.58 -12.15 21.69
N ASP A 3 -3.83 -13.00 21.03
CA ASP A 3 -2.61 -12.64 20.31
C ASP A 3 -3.01 -11.65 19.19
N PRO A 4 -2.51 -10.41 19.17
CA PRO A 4 -2.86 -9.44 18.13
C PRO A 4 -2.41 -9.86 16.72
N TRP A 5 -1.54 -10.87 16.63
CA TRP A 5 -0.96 -11.38 15.39
C TRP A 5 -1.56 -12.71 14.92
N ASN A 6 -2.26 -13.44 15.80
CA ASN A 6 -2.98 -14.67 15.47
C ASN A 6 -4.48 -14.43 15.48
N TYR A 7 -5.03 -14.17 14.30
CA TYR A 7 -6.45 -14.03 14.11
C TYR A 7 -7.16 -15.40 14.20
N ALA A 8 -7.85 -15.65 15.31
CA ALA A 8 -8.67 -16.86 15.53
C ALA A 8 -10.08 -16.53 16.04
N GLY A 9 -10.63 -15.36 15.70
CA GLY A 9 -11.97 -14.93 16.10
C GLY A 9 -13.00 -15.04 14.96
N PRO A 10 -14.31 -15.03 15.28
CA PRO A 10 -15.33 -14.95 14.25
C PRO A 10 -15.20 -13.63 13.51
N VAL A 11 -14.98 -13.68 12.19
CA VAL A 11 -15.00 -12.51 11.31
C VAL A 11 -16.43 -11.99 11.26
N THR A 12 -16.71 -10.95 12.00
CA THR A 12 -17.87 -10.13 11.70
C THR A 12 -17.51 -9.37 10.41
N GLN A 13 -18.33 -9.54 9.37
CA GLN A 13 -18.10 -8.99 8.04
C GLN A 13 -17.85 -7.47 8.12
N LEU A 14 -16.61 -7.08 8.10
CA LEU A 14 -16.19 -5.68 7.97
C LEU A 14 -15.64 -5.46 6.57
N GLY A 15 -16.42 -5.89 5.57
CA GLY A 15 -16.11 -5.62 4.20
C GLY A 15 -16.06 -4.10 3.96
N THR A 16 -14.97 -3.61 3.43
CA THR A 16 -14.93 -2.35 2.67
C THR A 16 -15.61 -2.53 1.30
N GLY A 17 -16.31 -3.66 1.13
CA GLY A 17 -16.97 -4.03 -0.11
C GLY A 17 -18.28 -3.31 -0.33
N GLY A 18 -18.52 -2.86 -1.55
CA GLY A 18 -19.78 -2.35 -2.07
C GLY A 18 -20.29 -1.06 -1.41
N GLY A 19 -19.95 0.10 -1.97
CA GLY A 19 -20.51 1.39 -1.55
C GLY A 19 -19.78 2.13 -0.43
N ALA A 20 -18.62 1.66 0.02
CA ALA A 20 -17.80 2.42 0.96
C ALA A 20 -16.87 3.40 0.24
N VAL A 21 -16.79 4.62 0.75
CA VAL A 21 -15.86 5.66 0.28
C VAL A 21 -14.72 5.75 1.28
N THR A 22 -13.48 5.53 0.80
CA THR A 22 -12.26 5.66 1.60
C THR A 22 -11.47 6.86 1.11
N LEU A 23 -11.22 7.81 2.02
CA LEU A 23 -10.40 9.01 1.79
C LEU A 23 -9.13 8.93 2.63
N VAL A 24 -7.99 9.32 2.05
CA VAL A 24 -6.67 9.09 2.65
C VAL A 24 -5.78 10.31 2.47
N ASP A 25 -5.13 10.75 3.57
CA ASP A 25 -3.98 11.66 3.56
C ASP A 25 -3.00 11.26 4.68
N GLU A 26 -1.78 10.88 4.34
CA GLU A 26 -0.74 10.43 5.27
C GLU A 26 -1.27 9.29 6.21
N SER A 27 -1.17 9.49 7.53
CA SER A 27 -1.66 8.54 8.56
C SER A 27 -3.11 8.78 8.97
N THR A 28 -3.86 9.60 8.21
CA THR A 28 -5.27 9.91 8.44
C THR A 28 -6.12 9.32 7.33
N PHE A 29 -7.19 8.65 7.68
CA PHE A 29 -8.14 8.17 6.68
C PHE A 29 -9.56 8.16 7.23
N ALA A 30 -10.54 8.31 6.35
CA ALA A 30 -11.95 8.22 6.66
C ALA A 30 -12.62 7.15 5.81
N ILE A 31 -13.43 6.31 6.44
CA ILE A 31 -14.30 5.32 5.77
C ILE A 31 -15.74 5.69 6.07
N SER A 32 -16.54 5.89 5.04
CA SER A 32 -17.95 6.21 5.14
C SER A 32 -18.79 5.44 4.12
N GLY A 33 -20.10 5.45 4.27
CA GLY A 33 -21.03 4.98 3.25
C GLY A 33 -21.16 5.95 2.08
N GLU A 34 -21.96 5.58 1.08
CA GLU A 34 -22.22 6.37 -0.15
C GLU A 34 -22.92 7.71 0.13
N ALA A 35 -23.64 7.83 1.25
CA ALA A 35 -24.24 9.08 1.69
C ALA A 35 -23.25 9.99 2.46
N GLY A 36 -22.02 9.53 2.67
CA GLY A 36 -21.02 10.20 3.51
C GLY A 36 -21.20 9.94 5.00
N ASP A 37 -22.19 9.15 5.42
CA ASP A 37 -22.39 8.82 6.84
C ASP A 37 -21.34 7.83 7.34
N ILE A 38 -20.90 8.06 8.56
CA ILE A 38 -20.07 7.14 9.34
C ILE A 38 -20.98 6.51 10.39
N HIS A 39 -21.21 5.20 10.25
CA HIS A 39 -22.06 4.45 11.18
C HIS A 39 -21.25 3.72 12.23
N PRO A 40 -21.68 3.73 13.50
CA PRO A 40 -21.05 2.95 14.55
C PRO A 40 -21.25 1.44 14.34
N GLY A 41 -20.33 0.63 14.82
CA GLY A 41 -20.45 -0.83 14.82
C GLY A 41 -19.83 -1.54 13.62
N GLY A 42 -19.26 -0.81 12.64
CA GLY A 42 -18.55 -1.35 11.49
C GLY A 42 -17.11 -0.87 11.36
N ALA A 43 -16.52 -1.05 10.19
CA ALA A 43 -15.19 -0.55 9.84
C ALA A 43 -15.17 0.96 9.58
N GLN A 44 -16.33 1.61 9.51
CA GLN A 44 -16.42 3.04 9.23
C GLN A 44 -15.86 3.87 10.40
N GLY A 45 -15.33 5.03 10.07
CA GLY A 45 -14.74 5.94 11.04
C GLY A 45 -13.80 6.96 10.41
N LEU A 46 -13.37 7.92 11.24
CA LEU A 46 -12.18 8.73 10.98
C LEU A 46 -11.06 8.18 11.87
N PHE A 47 -9.95 7.85 11.24
CA PHE A 47 -8.79 7.25 11.91
C PHE A 47 -7.59 8.17 11.83
N PHE A 48 -6.82 8.18 12.91
CA PHE A 48 -5.54 8.86 12.98
C PHE A 48 -4.54 8.02 13.81
N ARG A 49 -3.39 7.67 13.21
CA ARG A 49 -2.34 6.88 13.86
C ARG A 49 -2.88 5.64 14.57
N ASP A 50 -3.47 4.73 13.82
CA ASP A 50 -4.05 3.45 14.27
C ASP A 50 -5.19 3.56 15.31
N THR A 51 -5.77 4.75 15.51
CA THR A 51 -6.88 4.99 16.45
C THR A 51 -8.09 5.54 15.69
N ARG A 52 -9.27 4.95 15.91
CA ARG A 52 -10.55 5.50 15.43
C ARG A 52 -10.96 6.66 16.32
N ILE A 53 -10.71 7.89 15.89
CA ILE A 53 -11.01 9.11 16.65
C ILE A 53 -12.47 9.56 16.51
N LEU A 54 -13.19 9.07 15.49
CA LEU A 54 -14.59 9.33 15.26
C LEU A 54 -15.27 8.04 14.81
N SER A 55 -16.22 7.54 15.58
CA SER A 55 -16.95 6.30 15.30
C SER A 55 -18.34 6.53 14.73
N ARG A 56 -18.86 7.77 14.80
CA ARG A 56 -20.16 8.18 14.26
C ARG A 56 -20.11 9.59 13.70
N PHE A 57 -20.64 9.76 12.50
CA PHE A 57 -20.90 11.06 11.88
C PHE A 57 -22.04 10.90 10.89
N GLU A 58 -23.27 11.14 11.33
CA GLU A 58 -24.49 10.97 10.53
C GLU A 58 -25.22 12.32 10.42
N VAL A 59 -25.72 12.64 9.23
CA VAL A 59 -26.49 13.86 8.98
C VAL A 59 -27.93 13.50 8.76
N LEU A 60 -28.83 14.04 9.62
CA LEU A 60 -30.26 13.85 9.54
C LEU A 60 -30.94 15.18 9.20
N LEU A 61 -32.01 15.12 8.40
CA LEU A 61 -32.93 16.22 8.12
C LEU A 61 -34.28 15.86 8.74
N ASP A 62 -34.76 16.70 9.68
CA ASP A 62 -36.00 16.43 10.44
C ASP A 62 -36.03 15.02 11.03
N GLY A 63 -34.88 14.57 11.58
CA GLY A 63 -34.68 13.24 12.15
C GLY A 63 -34.58 12.08 11.14
N ASN A 64 -34.60 12.35 9.83
CA ASN A 64 -34.53 11.34 8.78
C ASN A 64 -33.20 11.42 8.02
N ARG A 65 -32.69 10.26 7.57
CA ARG A 65 -31.53 10.22 6.67
C ARG A 65 -31.94 10.69 5.27
N ALA A 66 -31.07 11.45 4.64
CA ALA A 66 -31.22 11.83 3.24
C ALA A 66 -31.03 10.61 2.34
N GLU A 67 -31.74 10.56 1.22
CA GLU A 67 -31.61 9.51 0.21
C GLU A 67 -30.38 9.78 -0.66
N PRO A 68 -29.35 8.89 -0.70
CA PRO A 68 -28.15 9.10 -1.48
C PRO A 68 -28.44 9.04 -2.99
N LEU A 69 -27.84 9.94 -3.74
CA LEU A 69 -27.95 10.01 -5.20
C LEU A 69 -26.62 9.75 -5.91
N SER A 70 -25.51 10.26 -5.35
CA SER A 70 -24.19 10.12 -5.94
C SER A 70 -23.10 10.37 -4.91
N ALA A 71 -21.95 9.72 -5.09
CA ALA A 71 -20.68 10.05 -4.43
C ALA A 71 -19.62 10.26 -5.52
N VAL A 72 -18.94 11.39 -5.49
CA VAL A 72 -17.88 11.75 -6.43
C VAL A 72 -16.58 11.94 -5.65
N ASN A 73 -15.56 11.17 -6.00
CA ASN A 73 -14.22 11.31 -5.43
C ASN A 73 -13.37 12.12 -6.41
N ASP A 74 -13.16 13.39 -6.11
CA ASP A 74 -12.35 14.28 -6.93
C ASP A 74 -10.85 14.03 -6.72
N ASP A 75 -10.46 13.82 -5.45
CA ASP A 75 -9.10 13.50 -5.02
C ASP A 75 -9.10 12.32 -4.04
N PRO A 76 -7.97 11.65 -3.81
CA PRO A 76 -7.88 10.56 -2.84
C PRO A 76 -8.27 10.94 -1.40
N PHE A 77 -8.18 12.22 -1.08
CA PHE A 77 -8.48 12.81 0.24
C PHE A 77 -9.77 13.63 0.27
N SER A 78 -10.54 13.68 -0.81
CA SER A 78 -11.78 14.45 -0.89
C SER A 78 -12.90 13.70 -1.60
N ALA A 79 -14.14 13.94 -1.15
CA ALA A 79 -15.33 13.44 -1.80
C ALA A 79 -16.50 14.43 -1.64
N THR A 80 -17.33 14.49 -2.67
CA THR A 80 -18.62 15.16 -2.65
C THR A 80 -19.74 14.12 -2.64
N PHE A 81 -20.54 14.11 -1.58
CA PHE A 81 -21.72 13.28 -1.45
C PHE A 81 -22.95 14.11 -1.78
N VAL A 82 -23.80 13.59 -2.65
CA VAL A 82 -25.06 14.24 -3.07
C VAL A 82 -26.23 13.37 -2.66
N ALA A 83 -27.16 13.96 -1.95
CA ALA A 83 -28.36 13.30 -1.49
C ALA A 83 -29.58 14.22 -1.64
N ARG A 84 -30.78 13.70 -1.43
CA ARG A 84 -32.00 14.50 -1.37
C ARG A 84 -32.75 14.22 -0.05
N ASN A 85 -33.51 15.19 0.43
CA ASN A 85 -34.42 14.94 1.55
C ASN A 85 -35.56 14.00 1.11
N LEU A 86 -36.21 13.35 2.06
CA LEU A 86 -37.40 12.54 1.75
C LEU A 86 -38.54 13.44 1.25
N PRO A 87 -39.31 13.01 0.25
CA PRO A 87 -40.50 13.74 -0.19
C PRO A 87 -41.48 13.99 0.96
N ALA A 88 -42.09 15.16 1.01
CA ALA A 88 -43.15 15.44 1.95
C ALA A 88 -44.36 14.52 1.72
N PRO A 89 -45.15 14.18 2.76
CA PRO A 89 -46.32 13.33 2.62
C PRO A 89 -47.26 13.84 1.51
N GLY A 90 -47.59 12.95 0.55
CA GLY A 90 -48.43 13.26 -0.60
C GLY A 90 -47.73 13.91 -1.80
N ARG A 91 -46.41 14.12 -1.75
CA ARG A 91 -45.59 14.53 -2.91
C ARG A 91 -44.73 13.36 -3.41
N ALA A 92 -44.53 13.27 -4.71
CA ALA A 92 -43.66 12.25 -5.33
C ALA A 92 -42.19 12.68 -5.32
N ASP A 93 -41.89 13.98 -5.34
CA ASP A 93 -40.56 14.53 -5.48
C ASP A 93 -40.18 15.38 -4.27
N SER A 94 -38.88 15.39 -3.98
CA SER A 94 -38.25 16.24 -3.01
C SER A 94 -37.78 17.55 -3.67
N THR A 95 -37.74 18.65 -2.92
CA THR A 95 -37.29 19.95 -3.38
C THR A 95 -35.93 20.37 -2.82
N VAL A 96 -35.40 19.64 -1.82
CA VAL A 96 -34.15 19.99 -1.17
C VAL A 96 -33.09 18.94 -1.50
N MET A 97 -31.95 19.40 -1.99
CA MET A 97 -30.75 18.59 -2.14
C MET A 97 -29.73 18.90 -1.04
N VAL A 98 -29.02 17.87 -0.62
CA VAL A 98 -27.95 17.90 0.36
C VAL A 98 -26.63 17.66 -0.37
N PHE A 99 -25.68 18.56 -0.20
CA PHE A 99 -24.31 18.40 -0.66
C PHE A 99 -23.41 18.35 0.58
N ARG A 100 -22.53 17.37 0.62
CA ARG A 100 -21.53 17.21 1.68
C ARG A 100 -20.16 17.14 1.00
N GLU A 101 -19.33 18.12 1.24
CA GLU A 101 -17.97 18.18 0.72
C GLU A 101 -17.00 17.84 1.87
N ARG A 102 -16.41 16.64 1.80
CA ARG A 102 -15.50 16.13 2.80
C ARG A 102 -14.07 16.20 2.33
N HIS A 103 -13.19 16.73 3.20
CA HIS A 103 -11.75 16.74 2.98
C HIS A 103 -11.04 16.14 4.20
N VAL A 104 -10.12 15.19 3.96
CA VAL A 104 -9.34 14.50 4.99
C VAL A 104 -7.89 14.98 4.89
N GLY A 105 -7.31 15.36 6.03
CA GLY A 105 -5.91 15.80 6.14
C GLY A 105 -5.58 16.17 7.58
N GLN A 106 -4.82 15.34 8.28
CA GLN A 106 -4.52 15.43 9.71
C GLN A 106 -5.77 15.58 10.61
N GLY A 107 -6.93 15.26 10.08
CA GLY A 107 -8.27 15.43 10.60
C GLY A 107 -9.25 15.45 9.44
N MET A 108 -10.42 16.07 9.65
CA MET A 108 -11.46 16.13 8.63
C MET A 108 -12.15 17.51 8.65
N ARG A 109 -12.42 18.05 7.46
CA ARG A 109 -13.37 19.13 7.25
C ARG A 109 -14.57 18.58 6.51
N GLU A 110 -15.77 18.93 6.95
CA GLU A 110 -17.02 18.64 6.27
C GLU A 110 -17.80 19.92 6.06
N GLU A 111 -18.08 20.26 4.82
CA GLU A 111 -18.99 21.35 4.47
C GLU A 111 -20.35 20.77 4.10
N LEU A 112 -21.39 21.21 4.80
CA LEU A 112 -22.78 20.82 4.56
C LEU A 112 -23.49 21.95 3.86
N ARG A 113 -24.16 21.67 2.73
CA ARG A 113 -24.92 22.64 1.97
C ARG A 113 -26.29 22.07 1.62
N LEU A 114 -27.35 22.79 2.00
CA LEU A 114 -28.73 22.50 1.63
C LEU A 114 -29.16 23.47 0.55
N ARG A 115 -29.62 22.98 -0.61
CA ARG A 115 -30.14 23.79 -1.70
C ARG A 115 -31.60 23.49 -1.96
N ASN A 116 -32.44 24.53 -1.84
CA ASN A 116 -33.86 24.44 -2.09
C ASN A 116 -34.17 24.79 -3.56
N PHE A 117 -34.68 23.83 -4.30
CA PHE A 117 -35.12 23.98 -5.69
C PHE A 117 -36.61 24.27 -5.81
N GLY A 118 -37.34 24.33 -4.69
CA GLY A 118 -38.75 24.66 -4.64
C GLY A 118 -39.04 26.16 -4.76
N ASP A 119 -40.33 26.48 -4.91
CA ASP A 119 -40.83 27.85 -5.00
C ASP A 119 -41.30 28.37 -3.63
N GLU A 120 -41.25 27.56 -2.59
CA GLU A 120 -41.57 27.88 -1.20
C GLU A 120 -40.33 27.74 -0.31
N ALA A 121 -40.26 28.51 0.78
CA ALA A 121 -39.21 28.35 1.77
C ALA A 121 -39.37 27.00 2.48
N THR A 122 -38.26 26.34 2.72
CA THR A 122 -38.19 25.10 3.53
C THR A 122 -37.59 25.42 4.89
N VAL A 123 -38.24 24.98 5.95
CA VAL A 123 -37.70 25.01 7.32
C VAL A 123 -37.47 23.56 7.75
N CYS A 124 -36.27 23.25 8.22
CA CYS A 124 -35.93 21.92 8.70
C CYS A 124 -34.85 21.97 9.79
N SER A 125 -34.81 20.95 10.65
CA SER A 125 -33.65 20.71 11.50
C SER A 125 -32.57 19.94 10.74
N VAL A 126 -31.31 20.32 10.95
CA VAL A 126 -30.15 19.57 10.51
C VAL A 126 -29.43 19.07 11.74
N ASP A 127 -29.53 17.76 12.00
CA ASP A 127 -28.90 17.11 13.14
C ASP A 127 -27.65 16.35 12.67
N VAL A 128 -26.48 16.69 13.22
CA VAL A 128 -25.25 15.95 13.03
C VAL A 128 -25.00 15.10 14.27
N LEU A 129 -25.17 13.77 14.12
CA LEU A 129 -24.92 12.82 15.20
C LEU A 129 -23.45 12.46 15.20
N ILE A 130 -22.78 12.68 16.33
CA ILE A 130 -21.32 12.52 16.45
C ILE A 130 -20.99 11.66 17.67
N ASP A 131 -20.06 10.70 17.51
CA ASP A 131 -19.54 9.91 18.62
C ASP A 131 -18.10 9.47 18.36
N ALA A 132 -17.38 9.14 19.45
CA ALA A 132 -15.99 8.73 19.44
C ALA A 132 -15.80 7.55 20.41
N ASP A 133 -15.16 6.49 19.96
CA ASP A 133 -14.89 5.29 20.78
C ASP A 133 -13.40 5.03 21.05
N PHE A 134 -12.51 5.69 20.30
CA PHE A 134 -11.06 5.54 20.40
C PHE A 134 -10.59 4.09 20.29
N ALA A 135 -11.33 3.30 19.51
CA ALA A 135 -10.99 1.91 19.27
C ALA A 135 -9.66 1.79 18.50
N ASP A 136 -8.83 0.83 18.93
CA ASP A 136 -7.65 0.44 18.20
C ASP A 136 -8.05 -0.11 16.82
N LEU A 137 -7.23 0.18 15.79
CA LEU A 137 -7.47 -0.21 14.42
C LEU A 137 -7.74 -1.71 14.25
N PHE A 138 -6.98 -2.56 14.94
CA PHE A 138 -7.18 -4.01 14.89
C PHE A 138 -8.45 -4.45 15.62
N ALA A 139 -8.82 -3.78 16.72
CA ALA A 139 -10.08 -4.05 17.38
C ALA A 139 -11.26 -3.73 16.46
N VAL A 140 -11.15 -2.67 15.64
CA VAL A 140 -12.14 -2.37 14.59
C VAL A 140 -12.12 -3.43 13.50
N LYS A 141 -10.95 -3.76 12.93
CA LYS A 141 -10.79 -4.78 11.88
C LYS A 141 -11.40 -6.13 12.27
N GLU A 142 -11.23 -6.51 13.52
CA GLU A 142 -11.68 -7.80 14.07
C GLU A 142 -13.10 -7.76 14.65
N GLY A 143 -13.80 -6.64 14.57
CA GLY A 143 -15.16 -6.49 15.10
C GLY A 143 -15.26 -6.61 16.63
N ARG A 144 -14.18 -6.41 17.37
CA ARG A 144 -14.11 -6.49 18.84
C ARG A 144 -14.50 -5.20 19.54
N VAL A 145 -15.07 -4.24 18.81
CA VAL A 145 -15.49 -2.95 19.35
C VAL A 145 -16.79 -3.10 20.16
N GLY A 146 -16.83 -2.57 21.38
CA GLY A 146 -18.03 -2.59 22.23
C GLY A 146 -18.15 -3.77 23.21
N GLY A 147 -17.13 -4.67 23.27
CA GLY A 147 -17.03 -5.72 24.29
C GLY A 147 -16.18 -5.30 25.50
N GLU A 148 -15.72 -6.28 26.30
CA GLU A 148 -14.83 -6.08 27.48
C GLU A 148 -13.47 -5.38 27.18
N VAL A 149 -13.23 -4.97 25.93
CA VAL A 149 -11.94 -4.43 25.45
C VAL A 149 -11.83 -2.90 25.63
N GLN A 150 -12.90 -2.20 25.97
CA GLN A 150 -12.83 -0.76 26.26
C GLN A 150 -12.28 -0.52 27.68
N LEU A 151 -10.96 -0.64 27.80
CA LEU A 151 -10.25 -0.58 29.08
C LEU A 151 -9.96 0.84 29.57
N GLY A 152 -10.45 1.87 28.88
CA GLY A 152 -10.28 3.29 29.22
C GLY A 152 -11.60 3.99 29.55
N THR A 153 -11.50 5.23 30.04
CA THR A 153 -12.65 6.10 30.28
C THR A 153 -12.76 7.16 29.20
N ILE A 154 -13.98 7.38 28.69
CA ILE A 154 -14.30 8.47 27.75
C ILE A 154 -15.07 9.56 28.54
N SER A 155 -14.65 10.80 28.33
CA SER A 155 -15.34 12.00 28.83
C SER A 155 -15.56 12.97 27.68
N SER A 156 -16.54 13.86 27.82
CA SER A 156 -16.83 14.92 26.86
C SER A 156 -16.97 16.26 27.54
N GLU A 157 -16.50 17.31 26.89
CA GLU A 157 -16.57 18.70 27.35
C GLU A 157 -16.96 19.59 26.15
N ILE A 158 -17.75 20.66 26.48
CA ILE A 158 -18.17 21.67 25.50
C ILE A 158 -17.50 22.97 25.87
N HIS A 159 -16.87 23.63 24.92
CA HIS A 159 -16.24 24.91 25.07
C HIS A 159 -16.90 25.93 24.12
N ASP A 160 -17.52 26.95 24.70
CA ASP A 160 -18.01 28.11 23.93
C ASP A 160 -16.84 29.06 23.68
N GLY A 161 -16.28 29.00 22.46
CA GLY A 161 -15.22 29.87 22.03
C GLY A 161 -15.75 31.28 21.78
N GLY A 162 -15.18 32.28 22.48
CA GLY A 162 -15.48 33.68 22.27
C GLY A 162 -15.27 34.09 20.78
N ARG A 163 -15.98 35.14 20.35
CA ARG A 163 -15.93 35.72 19.01
C ARG A 163 -14.49 35.90 18.52
N HIS A 164 -14.08 35.18 17.48
CA HIS A 164 -12.90 35.56 16.71
C HIS A 164 -13.20 36.80 15.86
N VAL A 165 -12.51 37.89 16.17
CA VAL A 165 -12.59 39.11 15.38
C VAL A 165 -11.78 38.91 14.10
N GLY A 166 -12.43 38.84 12.95
CA GLY A 166 -11.74 38.98 11.66
C GLY A 166 -12.09 38.04 10.51
N SER A 167 -13.08 37.14 10.62
CA SER A 167 -13.53 36.33 9.45
C SER A 167 -15.04 36.12 9.49
N GLU A 168 -15.75 36.48 8.42
CA GLU A 168 -17.14 36.07 8.20
C GLU A 168 -17.17 34.57 7.81
N PRO A 169 -18.20 33.78 8.31
CA PRO A 169 -19.53 34.19 8.72
C PRO A 169 -19.67 34.42 10.23
N GLU A 170 -20.49 35.41 10.58
CA GLU A 170 -20.81 35.83 11.93
C GLU A 170 -21.50 34.71 12.75
N GLY A 171 -20.73 33.98 13.58
CA GLY A 171 -21.26 32.99 14.52
C GLY A 171 -20.25 32.66 15.61
N ALA A 172 -20.73 32.41 16.82
CA ALA A 172 -19.88 31.88 17.89
C ALA A 172 -19.34 30.51 17.47
N VAL A 173 -18.01 30.29 17.60
CA VAL A 173 -17.41 28.99 17.41
C VAL A 173 -17.65 28.17 18.71
N THR A 174 -18.28 27.01 18.56
CA THR A 174 -18.44 26.05 19.65
C THR A 174 -17.60 24.82 19.37
N SER A 175 -16.90 24.31 20.37
CA SER A 175 -16.19 23.03 20.25
C SER A 175 -16.74 21.99 21.24
N LEU A 176 -16.84 20.75 20.74
CA LEU A 176 -17.12 19.54 21.50
C LEU A 176 -15.86 18.70 21.52
N VAL A 177 -15.35 18.38 22.71
CA VAL A 177 -14.14 17.59 22.88
C VAL A 177 -14.47 16.27 23.53
N TYR A 178 -14.11 15.16 22.90
CA TYR A 178 -14.07 13.85 23.53
C TYR A 178 -12.64 13.50 23.93
N THR A 179 -12.46 12.97 25.13
CA THR A 179 -11.16 12.55 25.66
C THR A 179 -11.24 11.10 26.17
N TYR A 180 -10.29 10.30 25.73
CA TYR A 180 -10.07 8.92 26.18
C TYR A 180 -8.79 8.82 26.99
N ARG A 181 -8.81 8.10 28.11
CA ARG A 181 -7.65 7.86 28.96
C ARG A 181 -7.55 6.39 29.36
N ARG A 182 -6.34 5.84 29.14
CA ARG A 182 -5.98 4.47 29.57
C ARG A 182 -4.55 4.45 30.09
N GLY A 183 -4.38 4.43 31.41
CA GLY A 183 -3.04 4.55 31.99
C GLY A 183 -2.32 5.83 31.54
N PRO A 184 -1.11 5.72 30.97
CA PRO A 184 -0.36 6.88 30.46
C PRO A 184 -0.88 7.39 29.10
N VAL A 185 -1.72 6.63 28.42
CA VAL A 185 -2.21 6.96 27.07
C VAL A 185 -3.39 7.92 27.17
N ALA A 186 -3.30 9.07 26.47
CA ALA A 186 -4.38 10.03 26.30
C ALA A 186 -4.63 10.26 24.82
N ARG A 187 -5.88 10.08 24.38
CA ARG A 187 -6.35 10.34 23.03
C ARG A 187 -7.59 11.22 23.11
N GLY A 188 -7.87 11.97 22.08
CA GLY A 188 -9.06 12.79 22.00
C GLY A 188 -9.40 13.20 20.57
N VAL A 189 -10.54 13.85 20.44
CA VAL A 189 -10.98 14.50 19.22
C VAL A 189 -11.68 15.81 19.59
N GLU A 190 -11.32 16.89 18.92
CA GLU A 190 -12.00 18.19 18.98
C GLU A 190 -12.86 18.34 17.73
N ILE A 191 -14.15 18.62 17.93
CA ILE A 191 -15.11 18.92 16.87
C ILE A 191 -15.49 20.39 17.01
N ARG A 192 -15.23 21.20 15.98
CA ARG A 192 -15.51 22.64 15.94
C ARG A 192 -16.58 22.94 14.91
N THR A 193 -17.50 23.76 15.29
CA THR A 193 -18.61 24.21 14.44
C THR A 193 -18.96 25.66 14.67
N THR A 194 -19.64 26.27 13.68
CA THR A 194 -20.13 27.65 13.75
C THR A 194 -21.63 27.68 13.47
N GLY A 195 -22.35 28.60 14.17
CA GLY A 195 -23.76 28.84 13.92
C GLY A 195 -24.70 27.70 14.30
N ALA A 196 -24.27 26.76 15.15
CA ALA A 196 -25.14 25.72 15.68
C ALA A 196 -26.08 26.31 16.75
N ASP A 197 -27.35 25.93 16.69
CA ASP A 197 -28.36 26.35 17.70
C ASP A 197 -28.20 25.54 18.99
N ARG A 198 -27.75 24.31 18.89
CA ARG A 198 -27.48 23.43 20.04
C ARG A 198 -26.29 22.51 19.78
N VAL A 199 -25.38 22.46 20.75
CA VAL A 199 -24.30 21.49 20.83
C VAL A 199 -24.41 20.71 22.11
N ALA A 200 -24.40 19.39 22.05
CA ALA A 200 -24.43 18.48 23.17
C ALA A 200 -23.56 17.25 22.86
N PRO A 201 -23.10 16.49 23.87
CA PRO A 201 -22.47 15.21 23.60
C PRO A 201 -23.36 14.33 22.70
N GLY A 202 -22.83 13.89 21.56
CA GLY A 202 -23.56 13.10 20.58
C GLY A 202 -24.35 13.89 19.52
N LEU A 203 -24.48 15.23 19.64
CA LEU A 203 -25.37 16.00 18.77
C LEU A 203 -24.88 17.43 18.50
N ILE A 204 -24.90 17.85 17.24
CA ILE A 204 -24.90 19.25 16.82
C ILE A 204 -26.16 19.48 16.02
N CYS A 205 -26.97 20.51 16.38
CA CYS A 205 -28.24 20.79 15.75
C CYS A 205 -28.28 22.22 15.19
N TYR A 206 -28.84 22.37 13.99
CA TYR A 206 -29.10 23.63 13.34
C TYR A 206 -30.59 23.72 12.95
N GLU A 207 -31.25 24.82 13.31
CA GLU A 207 -32.60 25.16 12.85
C GLU A 207 -32.50 26.02 11.61
N VAL A 208 -32.81 25.46 10.44
CA VAL A 208 -32.47 26.04 9.15
C VAL A 208 -33.71 26.46 8.38
N GLY A 209 -33.73 27.71 7.95
CA GLY A 209 -34.68 28.22 6.98
C GLY A 209 -33.99 28.46 5.64
N VAL A 210 -34.37 27.72 4.59
CA VAL A 210 -33.81 27.87 3.23
C VAL A 210 -34.86 28.53 2.34
N PRO A 211 -34.66 29.79 1.93
CA PRO A 211 -35.58 30.48 1.03
C PRO A 211 -35.79 29.78 -0.31
N PRO A 212 -36.83 30.09 -1.08
CA PRO A 212 -37.00 29.56 -2.43
C PRO A 212 -35.78 29.82 -3.32
N ARG A 213 -35.34 28.82 -4.07
CA ARG A 213 -34.21 28.89 -5.01
C ARG A 213 -32.89 29.37 -4.38
N SER A 214 -32.72 29.17 -3.09
CA SER A 214 -31.56 29.58 -2.32
C SER A 214 -30.87 28.40 -1.66
N GLU A 215 -29.79 28.69 -0.94
CA GLU A 215 -29.04 27.69 -0.20
C GLU A 215 -28.66 28.16 1.21
N TRP A 216 -28.38 27.19 2.08
CA TRP A 216 -27.77 27.34 3.38
C TRP A 216 -26.55 26.46 3.48
N SER A 217 -25.51 26.89 4.20
CA SER A 217 -24.31 26.10 4.41
C SER A 217 -23.74 26.26 5.81
N THR A 218 -23.07 25.24 6.28
CA THR A 218 -22.23 25.24 7.48
C THR A 218 -21.00 24.36 7.28
N CYS A 219 -20.04 24.49 8.21
CA CYS A 219 -18.79 23.76 8.13
C CYS A 219 -18.41 23.22 9.51
N VAL A 220 -17.97 21.96 9.53
CA VAL A 220 -17.50 21.26 10.73
C VAL A 220 -16.04 20.84 10.55
N GLU A 221 -15.19 21.16 11.52
CA GLU A 221 -13.80 20.73 11.58
C GLU A 221 -13.64 19.67 12.67
N ILE A 222 -12.89 18.62 12.40
CA ILE A 222 -12.61 17.52 13.32
C ILE A 222 -11.10 17.29 13.37
N GLY A 223 -10.51 17.56 14.55
CA GLY A 223 -9.08 17.46 14.78
C GLY A 223 -8.74 16.42 15.86
N PRO A 224 -7.74 15.53 15.63
CA PRO A 224 -7.28 14.60 16.66
C PRO A 224 -6.55 15.33 17.79
N VAL A 225 -6.64 14.76 19.01
CA VAL A 225 -5.89 15.20 20.18
C VAL A 225 -5.07 14.03 20.72
N ILE A 226 -3.75 14.20 20.79
CA ILE A 226 -2.83 13.19 21.31
C ILE A 226 -2.03 13.79 22.46
N ASP A 227 -2.08 13.15 23.64
CA ASP A 227 -1.37 13.57 24.85
C ASP A 227 -1.59 15.07 25.19
N GLY A 228 -2.82 15.55 24.94
CA GLY A 228 -3.25 16.94 25.18
C GLY A 228 -2.86 17.94 24.08
N GLN A 229 -2.15 17.51 23.04
CA GLN A 229 -1.86 18.36 21.88
C GLN A 229 -2.98 18.19 20.83
N VAL A 230 -3.58 19.31 20.43
CA VAL A 230 -4.56 19.36 19.34
C VAL A 230 -3.85 19.43 18.01
N PHE A 231 -4.17 18.52 17.10
CA PHE A 231 -3.74 18.53 15.72
C PHE A 231 -4.85 19.11 14.84
N ALA A 232 -4.69 20.37 14.45
CA ALA A 232 -5.68 21.03 13.61
C ALA A 232 -5.76 20.35 12.22
N PRO A 233 -6.98 20.17 11.66
CA PRO A 233 -7.12 19.69 10.28
C PRO A 233 -6.35 20.57 9.31
N LYS A 234 -5.74 19.97 8.29
CA LYS A 234 -5.03 20.71 7.22
C LYS A 234 -5.99 21.47 6.32
N TYR A 235 -7.25 21.04 6.26
CA TYR A 235 -8.34 21.76 5.59
C TYR A 235 -9.15 22.53 6.65
N ARG A 236 -9.23 23.86 6.49
CA ARG A 236 -9.88 24.75 7.44
C ARG A 236 -11.17 25.31 6.87
N CYS A 237 -12.18 25.48 7.71
CA CYS A 237 -13.42 26.16 7.33
C CYS A 237 -13.13 27.61 6.92
N GLY A 238 -13.71 28.04 5.78
CA GLY A 238 -13.50 29.39 5.25
C GLY A 238 -12.18 29.58 4.48
N GLU A 239 -11.30 28.58 4.43
CA GLU A 239 -10.07 28.63 3.62
C GLU A 239 -10.24 27.88 2.29
N PRO A 240 -9.64 28.36 1.19
CA PRO A 240 -9.64 27.66 -0.10
C PRO A 240 -8.96 26.30 0.01
N VAL A 241 -9.62 25.23 -0.43
CA VAL A 241 -9.13 23.85 -0.35
C VAL A 241 -7.85 23.63 -1.19
N GLU A 242 -7.66 24.40 -2.25
CA GLU A 242 -6.50 24.32 -3.16
C GLU A 242 -5.20 24.75 -2.46
N ARG A 243 -5.29 25.55 -1.40
CA ARG A 243 -4.16 26.05 -0.60
C ARG A 243 -3.81 25.15 0.58
N ALA A 244 -4.61 24.13 0.84
CA ALA A 244 -4.30 23.18 1.88
C ALA A 244 -3.09 22.33 1.48
N THR A 245 -2.24 22.00 2.46
CA THR A 245 -1.00 21.24 2.22
C THR A 245 -1.21 19.94 1.43
N PRO A 246 -2.25 19.11 1.67
CA PRO A 246 -2.44 17.90 0.87
C PRO A 246 -2.73 18.22 -0.61
N SER A 247 -3.54 19.25 -0.89
CA SER A 247 -3.84 19.68 -2.27
C SER A 247 -2.60 20.20 -3.00
N GLU A 248 -1.79 21.04 -2.33
CA GLU A 248 -0.53 21.54 -2.90
C GLU A 248 0.47 20.42 -3.19
N ARG A 249 0.62 19.49 -2.25
CA ARG A 249 1.50 18.30 -2.39
C ARG A 249 1.03 17.38 -3.53
N MET A 250 -0.27 17.16 -3.66
CA MET A 250 -0.81 16.36 -4.76
C MET A 250 -0.64 17.06 -6.11
N ALA A 251 -0.88 18.36 -6.18
CA ALA A 251 -0.65 19.16 -7.39
C ALA A 251 0.83 19.15 -7.80
N ALA A 252 1.77 19.22 -6.84
CA ALA A 252 3.21 19.07 -7.09
C ALA A 252 3.55 17.68 -7.60
N TRP A 253 3.01 16.64 -6.98
CA TRP A 253 3.18 15.25 -7.39
C TRP A 253 2.73 15.02 -8.83
N ARG A 254 1.51 15.46 -9.20
CA ARG A 254 0.98 15.34 -10.58
C ARG A 254 1.85 16.01 -11.63
N ARG A 255 2.59 17.07 -11.27
CA ARG A 255 3.55 17.72 -12.18
C ARG A 255 4.88 16.97 -12.32
N GLN A 256 5.24 16.17 -11.32
CA GLN A 256 6.52 15.44 -11.28
C GLN A 256 6.44 14.06 -11.92
N VAL A 257 5.30 13.39 -11.80
CA VAL A 257 5.15 12.02 -12.31
C VAL A 257 5.18 12.00 -13.85
N PRO A 258 5.81 10.98 -14.45
CA PRO A 258 5.81 10.81 -15.89
C PRO A 258 4.41 10.73 -16.47
N GLN A 259 4.25 11.31 -17.65
CA GLN A 259 3.00 11.26 -18.40
C GLN A 259 3.02 10.04 -19.34
N VAL A 260 1.93 9.28 -19.37
CA VAL A 260 1.78 8.11 -20.25
C VAL A 260 0.71 8.37 -21.30
N GLU A 261 1.12 8.29 -22.55
CA GLU A 261 0.24 8.34 -23.72
C GLU A 261 0.27 6.97 -24.41
N THR A 262 -0.89 6.43 -24.70
CA THR A 262 -1.05 5.15 -25.37
C THR A 262 -2.43 5.08 -26.05
N ASP A 263 -2.54 4.26 -27.07
CA ASP A 263 -3.79 3.92 -27.74
C ASP A 263 -4.64 2.90 -26.96
N HIS A 264 -4.09 2.32 -25.87
CA HIS A 264 -4.81 1.39 -25.01
C HIS A 264 -5.45 2.11 -23.80
N PRO A 265 -6.77 2.37 -23.81
CA PRO A 265 -7.41 3.24 -22.82
C PRO A 265 -7.32 2.71 -21.39
N VAL A 266 -7.40 1.38 -21.21
CA VAL A 266 -7.32 0.76 -19.87
C VAL A 266 -5.92 0.95 -19.28
N LEU A 267 -4.86 0.71 -20.04
CA LEU A 267 -3.48 0.93 -19.56
C LEU A 267 -3.28 2.38 -19.12
N LYS A 268 -3.76 3.34 -19.92
CA LYS A 268 -3.69 4.78 -19.59
C LYS A 268 -4.40 5.09 -18.27
N GLN A 269 -5.64 4.60 -18.12
CA GLN A 269 -6.45 4.82 -16.93
C GLN A 269 -5.81 4.20 -15.68
N VAL A 270 -5.36 2.96 -15.78
CA VAL A 270 -4.78 2.21 -14.66
C VAL A 270 -3.48 2.84 -14.18
N VAL A 271 -2.58 3.23 -15.10
CA VAL A 271 -1.32 3.90 -14.74
C VAL A 271 -1.58 5.28 -14.09
N ALA A 272 -2.51 6.05 -14.63
CA ALA A 272 -2.90 7.34 -14.04
C ALA A 272 -3.47 7.14 -12.62
N ARG A 273 -4.34 6.15 -12.42
CA ARG A 273 -4.90 5.82 -11.10
C ARG A 273 -3.83 5.36 -10.12
N SER A 274 -2.88 4.55 -10.58
CA SER A 274 -1.72 4.10 -9.80
C SER A 274 -0.89 5.26 -9.27
N ALA A 275 -0.62 6.26 -10.12
CA ALA A 275 0.10 7.46 -9.72
C ALA A 275 -0.66 8.26 -8.65
N GLU A 276 -1.98 8.44 -8.80
CA GLU A 276 -2.82 9.12 -7.80
C GLU A 276 -2.80 8.38 -6.44
N ASP A 277 -2.96 7.06 -6.46
CA ASP A 277 -2.98 6.24 -5.25
C ASP A 277 -1.63 6.27 -4.51
N LEU A 278 -0.52 6.19 -5.24
CA LEU A 278 0.82 6.36 -4.64
C LEU A 278 1.01 7.76 -4.07
N GLY A 279 0.53 8.79 -4.76
CA GLY A 279 0.54 10.17 -4.29
C GLY A 279 -0.17 10.35 -2.93
N ALA A 280 -1.31 9.65 -2.76
CA ALA A 280 -2.12 9.69 -1.54
C ALA A 280 -1.52 8.93 -0.36
N LEU A 281 -0.81 7.83 -0.64
CA LEU A 281 -0.21 6.97 0.38
C LEU A 281 1.14 7.49 0.91
N ARG A 282 1.62 8.63 0.43
CA ARG A 282 2.87 9.25 0.91
C ARG A 282 2.70 9.76 2.32
N ILE A 283 3.67 9.44 3.18
CA ILE A 283 3.82 9.95 4.55
C ILE A 283 5.07 10.83 4.58
N PHE A 284 4.93 12.01 5.14
CA PHE A 284 6.02 12.97 5.28
C PHE A 284 6.53 12.95 6.73
N ASP A 285 7.84 12.76 6.91
CA ASP A 285 8.46 12.81 8.24
C ASP A 285 8.27 14.23 8.81
N PRO A 286 7.66 14.41 10.00
CA PRO A 286 7.44 15.74 10.56
C PRO A 286 8.74 16.49 10.90
N ASP A 287 9.81 15.75 11.21
CA ASP A 287 11.13 16.33 11.53
C ASP A 287 11.97 16.58 10.27
N TYR A 288 11.70 15.82 9.20
CA TYR A 288 12.43 15.87 7.92
C TYR A 288 11.42 15.78 6.75
N PRO A 289 10.70 16.87 6.43
CA PRO A 289 9.61 16.86 5.43
C PRO A 289 10.03 16.45 4.01
N GLU A 290 11.32 16.47 3.70
CA GLU A 290 11.89 15.95 2.46
C GLU A 290 11.99 14.42 2.42
N ARG A 291 11.88 13.75 3.57
CA ARG A 291 11.84 12.28 3.66
C ARG A 291 10.41 11.81 3.48
N VAL A 292 10.15 11.32 2.29
CA VAL A 292 8.82 10.81 1.94
C VAL A 292 8.88 9.29 1.94
N VAL A 293 8.03 8.66 2.76
CA VAL A 293 7.82 7.21 2.73
C VAL A 293 6.42 6.90 2.23
N VAL A 294 6.13 5.65 1.97
CA VAL A 294 4.80 5.21 1.55
C VAL A 294 4.19 4.33 2.62
N ALA A 295 2.93 4.62 2.99
CA ALA A 295 2.11 3.72 3.79
C ALA A 295 1.81 2.45 2.99
N ALA A 296 1.74 1.30 3.64
CA ALA A 296 1.45 0.06 2.93
C ALA A 296 0.04 0.07 2.34
N GLY A 297 -1.00 0.51 3.07
CA GLY A 297 -2.33 0.62 2.48
C GLY A 297 -3.45 0.97 3.44
N ALA A 298 -4.50 1.59 2.89
CA ALA A 298 -5.70 1.95 3.62
C ALA A 298 -6.76 0.84 3.54
N PRO A 299 -7.45 0.53 4.64
CA PRO A 299 -7.39 1.21 5.94
C PRO A 299 -6.40 0.60 6.95
N TRP A 300 -5.99 -0.68 6.79
CA TRP A 300 -5.40 -1.47 7.87
C TRP A 300 -3.91 -1.26 8.07
N PHE A 301 -3.23 -0.69 7.07
CA PHE A 301 -1.77 -0.61 7.00
C PHE A 301 -1.29 0.81 6.66
N MET A 302 -1.93 1.84 7.28
CA MET A 302 -1.58 3.26 7.07
C MET A 302 -0.33 3.68 7.85
N THR A 303 0.73 2.89 7.70
CA THR A 303 2.03 3.08 8.34
C THR A 303 3.15 2.50 7.49
N VAL A 304 4.39 2.61 7.98
CA VAL A 304 5.59 2.08 7.30
C VAL A 304 5.72 0.58 7.57
N PHE A 305 5.82 -0.18 6.49
CA PHE A 305 6.21 -1.58 6.47
C PHE A 305 7.53 -1.72 5.72
N GLY A 306 8.43 -2.56 6.20
CA GLY A 306 9.74 -2.75 5.55
C GLY A 306 9.61 -3.27 4.14
N ARG A 307 9.06 -4.47 3.97
CA ARG A 307 8.87 -5.15 2.68
C ARG A 307 8.04 -4.35 1.70
N ASP A 308 6.85 -3.89 2.16
CA ASP A 308 5.89 -3.17 1.31
C ASP A 308 6.48 -1.89 0.74
N SER A 309 7.14 -1.10 1.60
CA SER A 309 7.78 0.15 1.18
C SER A 309 8.93 -0.09 0.23
N LEU A 310 9.76 -1.14 0.46
CA LEU A 310 10.91 -1.48 -0.39
C LEU A 310 10.46 -1.94 -1.79
N LEU A 311 9.50 -2.86 -1.86
CA LEU A 311 8.97 -3.34 -3.14
C LEU A 311 8.20 -2.24 -3.88
N THR A 312 7.39 -1.45 -3.19
CA THR A 312 6.69 -0.30 -3.78
C THR A 312 7.69 0.69 -4.36
N ALA A 313 8.71 1.09 -3.59
CA ALA A 313 9.72 2.04 -4.03
C ALA A 313 10.51 1.52 -5.23
N TRP A 314 10.86 0.23 -5.26
CA TRP A 314 11.49 -0.40 -6.42
C TRP A 314 10.61 -0.36 -7.67
N MET A 315 9.34 -0.71 -7.57
CA MET A 315 8.39 -0.67 -8.69
C MET A 315 8.12 0.76 -9.16
N ALA A 316 8.14 1.72 -8.24
CA ALA A 316 7.87 3.14 -8.49
C ALA A 316 9.09 3.94 -8.97
N LEU A 317 10.30 3.35 -9.11
CA LEU A 317 11.50 4.04 -9.63
C LEU A 317 11.27 4.70 -11.00
N LEU A 318 10.39 4.13 -11.82
CA LEU A 318 9.96 4.71 -13.09
C LEU A 318 9.29 6.08 -12.90
N VAL A 319 8.66 6.31 -11.76
CA VAL A 319 7.82 7.48 -11.47
C VAL A 319 8.55 8.46 -10.56
N ASP A 320 9.07 7.98 -9.44
CA ASP A 320 9.68 8.83 -8.41
C ASP A 320 10.78 8.11 -7.60
N PRO A 321 12.06 8.37 -7.89
CA PRO A 321 13.15 7.83 -7.08
C PRO A 321 13.26 8.44 -5.68
N ASP A 322 12.66 9.61 -5.44
CA ASP A 322 12.72 10.25 -4.11
C ASP A 322 11.90 9.46 -3.08
N LEU A 323 10.89 8.71 -3.54
CA LEU A 323 10.20 7.73 -2.70
C LEU A 323 11.16 6.64 -2.20
N ALA A 324 12.00 6.10 -3.08
CA ALA A 324 13.02 5.12 -2.69
C ALA A 324 14.08 5.73 -1.75
N ARG A 325 14.45 7.00 -1.97
CA ARG A 325 15.33 7.76 -1.06
C ARG A 325 14.77 7.81 0.35
N GLY A 326 13.54 8.28 0.52
CA GLY A 326 12.90 8.43 1.83
C GLY A 326 12.70 7.09 2.54
N VAL A 327 12.28 6.05 1.81
CA VAL A 327 12.14 4.68 2.32
C VAL A 327 13.48 4.17 2.87
N LEU A 328 14.55 4.24 2.08
CA LEU A 328 15.88 3.77 2.50
C LEU A 328 16.42 4.54 3.70
N GLN A 329 16.29 5.88 3.73
CA GLN A 329 16.71 6.70 4.87
C GLN A 329 15.93 6.34 6.14
N THR A 330 14.63 6.13 6.04
CA THR A 330 13.79 5.78 7.17
C THR A 330 14.12 4.39 7.70
N LEU A 331 14.21 3.39 6.84
CA LEU A 331 14.54 2.03 7.24
C LEU A 331 15.97 1.92 7.80
N ALA A 332 16.93 2.68 7.25
CA ALA A 332 18.29 2.76 7.78
C ALA A 332 18.34 3.40 9.19
N ARG A 333 17.51 4.42 9.46
CA ARG A 333 17.40 5.05 10.78
C ARG A 333 16.91 4.07 11.85
N PHE A 334 15.99 3.19 11.47
CA PHE A 334 15.38 2.20 12.37
C PHE A 334 15.93 0.79 12.18
N GLN A 335 17.09 0.65 11.53
CA GLN A 335 17.77 -0.65 11.43
C GLN A 335 18.15 -1.16 12.82
N GLY A 336 17.90 -2.45 13.07
CA GLY A 336 18.14 -3.09 14.37
C GLY A 336 19.58 -2.95 14.85
N THR A 337 19.76 -2.73 16.15
CA THR A 337 21.04 -2.46 16.81
C THR A 337 21.33 -3.39 17.98
N GLU A 338 20.32 -4.07 18.51
CA GLU A 338 20.44 -4.95 19.67
C GLU A 338 19.68 -6.26 19.47
N VAL A 339 19.89 -7.22 20.35
CA VAL A 339 19.10 -8.45 20.40
C VAL A 339 17.96 -8.27 21.38
N ALA A 340 16.74 -8.04 20.88
CA ALA A 340 15.54 -7.86 21.67
C ALA A 340 14.42 -8.83 21.23
N PRO A 341 14.35 -10.04 21.83
CA PRO A 341 13.44 -11.11 21.38
C PRO A 341 11.97 -10.71 21.33
N ARG A 342 11.52 -9.76 22.17
CA ARG A 342 10.14 -9.30 22.21
C ARG A 342 9.75 -8.52 20.96
N HIS A 343 10.69 -7.79 20.39
CA HIS A 343 10.56 -7.02 19.14
C HIS A 343 11.03 -7.80 17.93
N GLU A 344 11.66 -8.97 18.17
CA GLU A 344 12.44 -9.72 17.20
C GLU A 344 13.53 -8.86 16.55
N GLU A 345 14.07 -7.88 17.29
CA GLU A 345 15.16 -7.04 16.86
C GLU A 345 16.48 -7.82 16.96
N GLU A 346 17.29 -7.68 15.92
CA GLU A 346 18.65 -8.20 15.82
C GLU A 346 19.54 -7.19 15.11
N PRO A 347 20.83 -7.05 15.46
CA PRO A 347 21.73 -6.12 14.81
C PRO A 347 21.76 -6.28 13.28
N GLY A 348 21.47 -5.20 12.57
CA GLY A 348 21.46 -5.16 11.10
C GLY A 348 20.12 -5.50 10.43
N ARG A 349 19.17 -6.06 11.17
CA ARG A 349 17.84 -6.44 10.66
C ARG A 349 17.03 -5.19 10.27
N ILE A 350 16.30 -5.26 9.15
CA ILE A 350 15.34 -4.23 8.76
C ILE A 350 13.98 -4.57 9.36
N LEU A 351 13.26 -3.54 9.81
CA LEU A 351 11.96 -3.70 10.47
C LEU A 351 10.90 -4.35 9.56
N HIS A 352 9.95 -5.03 10.19
CA HIS A 352 8.73 -5.49 9.54
C HIS A 352 7.72 -4.36 9.44
N GLU A 353 7.35 -3.75 10.58
CA GLU A 353 6.36 -2.67 10.62
C GLU A 353 6.57 -1.72 11.80
N MET A 354 6.00 -0.53 11.66
CA MET A 354 5.81 0.43 12.75
C MET A 354 4.33 0.54 13.07
N ARG A 355 3.98 0.65 14.37
CA ARG A 355 2.60 0.81 14.84
C ARG A 355 2.50 1.88 15.90
N PHE A 356 1.40 2.63 15.87
CA PHE A 356 1.13 3.73 16.79
C PHE A 356 -0.08 3.45 17.70
N GLY A 357 -0.79 2.36 17.48
CA GLY A 357 -1.94 1.95 18.29
C GLY A 357 -1.55 1.44 19.68
N ASP A 358 -2.46 1.62 20.66
CA ASP A 358 -2.25 1.23 22.04
C ASP A 358 -2.03 -0.28 22.21
N ALA A 359 -2.74 -1.10 21.42
CA ALA A 359 -2.66 -2.56 21.51
C ALA A 359 -1.27 -3.04 21.06
N ALA A 360 -0.76 -2.52 19.94
CA ALA A 360 0.57 -2.84 19.43
C ALA A 360 1.65 -2.37 20.40
N SER A 361 1.59 -1.12 20.86
CA SER A 361 2.55 -0.58 21.83
C SER A 361 2.59 -1.40 23.14
N LEU A 362 1.44 -1.76 23.69
CA LEU A 362 1.37 -2.57 24.92
C LEU A 362 1.89 -4.01 24.69
N SER A 363 1.64 -4.61 23.54
CA SER A 363 2.15 -5.95 23.21
C SER A 363 3.66 -5.96 23.09
N LEU A 364 4.24 -4.89 22.54
CA LEU A 364 5.68 -4.67 22.41
C LEU A 364 6.34 -4.09 23.69
N GLY A 365 5.58 -3.90 24.79
CA GLY A 365 6.12 -3.37 26.05
C GLY A 365 6.40 -1.87 26.05
N GLY A 366 5.69 -1.10 25.21
CA GLY A 366 5.84 0.33 25.03
C GLY A 366 6.60 0.72 23.75
N GLY A 367 7.07 -0.29 22.97
CA GLY A 367 7.67 -0.07 21.64
C GLY A 367 6.60 0.10 20.55
N SER A 368 7.04 0.62 19.40
CA SER A 368 6.21 0.80 18.21
C SER A 368 6.77 0.09 16.96
N ILE A 369 7.92 -0.60 17.09
CA ILE A 369 8.63 -1.25 15.98
C ILE A 369 8.71 -2.74 16.22
N TYR A 370 8.38 -3.52 15.18
CA TYR A 370 8.51 -4.96 15.13
C TYR A 370 9.40 -5.38 13.96
N TYR A 371 10.30 -6.35 14.18
CA TYR A 371 11.33 -6.75 13.22
C TYR A 371 11.13 -8.15 12.62
N GLY A 372 10.08 -8.85 12.97
CA GLY A 372 9.86 -10.25 12.57
C GLY A 372 9.57 -10.42 11.07
N THR A 373 10.59 -10.21 10.24
CA THR A 373 10.57 -10.43 8.79
C THR A 373 11.95 -10.84 8.30
N ALA A 374 12.00 -11.79 7.35
CA ALA A 374 13.26 -12.29 6.79
C ALA A 374 13.62 -11.67 5.44
N ASP A 375 12.66 -11.08 4.76
CA ASP A 375 12.78 -10.59 3.38
C ASP A 375 13.15 -9.10 3.27
N ALA A 376 12.74 -8.25 4.22
CA ALA A 376 13.01 -6.81 4.16
C ALA A 376 14.51 -6.49 4.19
N THR A 377 15.31 -7.27 4.92
CA THR A 377 16.75 -7.02 5.04
C THR A 377 17.50 -7.22 3.72
N PRO A 378 17.37 -8.34 2.99
CA PRO A 378 17.98 -8.44 1.67
C PRO A 378 17.36 -7.49 0.63
N LEU A 379 16.03 -7.21 0.68
CA LEU A 379 15.38 -6.24 -0.20
C LEU A 379 15.92 -4.82 -0.02
N PHE A 380 16.31 -4.42 1.19
CA PHE A 380 16.95 -3.12 1.45
C PHE A 380 18.25 -2.97 0.65
N VAL A 381 19.10 -3.99 0.67
CA VAL A 381 20.36 -3.99 -0.10
C VAL A 381 20.10 -4.01 -1.61
N MET A 382 19.10 -4.77 -2.05
CA MET A 382 18.69 -4.81 -3.45
C MET A 382 18.19 -3.46 -3.96
N LEU A 383 17.38 -2.72 -3.18
CA LEU A 383 16.89 -1.41 -3.56
C LEU A 383 18.03 -0.38 -3.67
N LEU A 384 19.00 -0.41 -2.76
CA LEU A 384 20.23 0.40 -2.87
C LEU A 384 20.97 0.11 -4.20
N GLY A 385 21.09 -1.16 -4.55
CA GLY A 385 21.66 -1.58 -5.84
C GLY A 385 20.88 -1.07 -7.05
N GLU A 386 19.55 -1.12 -7.00
CA GLU A 386 18.69 -0.59 -8.06
C GLU A 386 18.83 0.93 -8.22
N MET A 387 18.82 1.69 -7.12
CA MET A 387 19.04 3.14 -7.19
C MET A 387 20.39 3.48 -7.82
N ARG A 388 21.44 2.72 -7.49
CA ARG A 388 22.77 2.87 -8.10
C ARG A 388 22.69 2.60 -9.61
N ARG A 389 22.02 1.54 -10.03
CA ARG A 389 21.83 1.18 -11.44
C ARG A 389 21.07 2.26 -12.23
N TRP A 390 20.09 2.91 -11.61
CA TRP A 390 19.31 4.02 -12.19
C TRP A 390 20.09 5.33 -12.29
N GLY A 391 21.28 5.41 -11.66
CA GLY A 391 22.10 6.63 -11.63
C GLY A 391 21.42 7.77 -10.87
N VAL A 392 20.63 7.46 -9.84
CA VAL A 392 19.92 8.43 -9.02
C VAL A 392 20.44 8.41 -7.59
N ALA A 393 20.44 9.56 -6.92
CA ALA A 393 20.81 9.73 -5.52
C ALA A 393 22.15 9.05 -5.12
N ARG A 394 23.19 9.18 -5.94
CA ARG A 394 24.50 8.52 -5.74
C ARG A 394 25.07 8.75 -4.33
N GLU A 395 25.06 10.00 -3.87
CA GLU A 395 25.59 10.38 -2.57
C GLU A 395 24.87 9.67 -1.41
N LEU A 396 23.54 9.55 -1.51
CA LEU A 396 22.77 8.80 -0.52
C LEU A 396 23.12 7.32 -0.51
N VAL A 397 23.28 6.70 -1.69
CA VAL A 397 23.67 5.29 -1.76
C VAL A 397 25.03 5.11 -1.07
N ASP A 398 26.00 6.01 -1.33
CA ASP A 398 27.33 5.97 -0.67
C ASP A 398 27.20 6.15 0.85
N GLU A 399 26.33 7.05 1.34
CA GLU A 399 26.03 7.25 2.76
C GLU A 399 25.47 6.00 3.44
N LEU A 400 24.64 5.24 2.73
CA LEU A 400 23.95 4.07 3.27
C LEU A 400 24.70 2.73 3.07
N LEU A 401 25.87 2.70 2.43
CA LEU A 401 26.70 1.50 2.32
C LEU A 401 27.03 0.84 3.67
N PRO A 402 27.29 1.59 4.76
CA PRO A 402 27.45 0.98 6.08
C PRO A 402 26.20 0.26 6.60
N ASN A 403 25.01 0.75 6.25
CA ASN A 403 23.75 0.07 6.59
C ASN A 403 23.58 -1.21 5.77
N ALA A 404 23.93 -1.17 4.48
CA ALA A 404 23.96 -2.35 3.63
C ALA A 404 24.93 -3.42 4.16
N ALA A 405 26.11 -3.02 4.65
CA ALA A 405 27.08 -3.93 5.26
C ALA A 405 26.48 -4.62 6.50
N ARG A 406 25.85 -3.86 7.43
CA ARG A 406 25.18 -4.44 8.59
C ARG A 406 24.01 -5.37 8.20
N ALA A 407 23.26 -5.04 7.13
CA ALA A 407 22.22 -5.92 6.61
C ALA A 407 22.81 -7.25 6.10
N ILE A 408 23.94 -7.21 5.42
CA ILE A 408 24.67 -8.43 5.00
C ILE A 408 25.19 -9.22 6.22
N GLU A 409 25.71 -8.54 7.25
CA GLU A 409 26.13 -9.19 8.50
C GLU A 409 24.94 -9.92 9.17
N TRP A 410 23.75 -9.29 9.17
CA TRP A 410 22.56 -9.97 9.67
C TRP A 410 22.22 -11.21 8.84
N ILE A 411 22.23 -11.14 7.51
CA ILE A 411 22.00 -12.27 6.61
C ILE A 411 22.95 -13.43 6.94
N GLU A 412 24.25 -13.14 7.16
CA GLU A 412 25.31 -14.12 7.33
C GLU A 412 25.37 -14.73 8.76
N HIS A 413 24.80 -14.06 9.77
CA HIS A 413 24.99 -14.47 11.17
C HIS A 413 23.68 -14.76 11.94
N PHE A 414 22.61 -14.07 11.60
CA PHE A 414 21.30 -14.25 12.23
C PHE A 414 20.29 -14.91 11.27
N GLY A 415 20.35 -14.54 10.00
CA GLY A 415 19.50 -15.10 8.97
C GLY A 415 19.84 -16.56 8.64
N ASP A 416 21.13 -16.88 8.54
CA ASP A 416 21.66 -18.24 8.39
C ASP A 416 21.99 -18.79 9.77
N ALA A 417 20.95 -19.25 10.49
CA ALA A 417 21.09 -19.60 11.91
C ALA A 417 21.80 -20.94 12.15
N ASP A 418 21.72 -21.88 11.22
CA ASP A 418 22.35 -23.21 11.31
C ASP A 418 23.65 -23.34 10.48
N GLY A 419 24.01 -22.32 9.70
CA GLY A 419 25.25 -22.24 8.95
C GLY A 419 25.25 -23.04 7.65
N ASP A 420 24.08 -23.35 7.08
CA ASP A 420 23.96 -24.11 5.83
C ASP A 420 24.00 -23.24 4.58
N GLY A 421 23.99 -21.93 4.76
CA GLY A 421 24.06 -20.90 3.69
C GLY A 421 22.70 -20.42 3.20
N TYR A 422 21.59 -20.83 3.83
CA TYR A 422 20.24 -20.33 3.57
C TYR A 422 19.77 -19.41 4.68
N VAL A 423 19.05 -18.36 4.29
CA VAL A 423 18.33 -17.50 5.24
C VAL A 423 17.03 -18.18 5.60
N GLU A 424 16.83 -18.38 6.89
CA GLU A 424 15.62 -18.96 7.45
C GLU A 424 15.01 -18.06 8.51
N TYR A 425 13.75 -18.27 8.83
CA TYR A 425 13.10 -17.56 9.91
C TYR A 425 12.54 -18.52 10.96
N HIS A 426 12.59 -18.05 12.18
CA HIS A 426 11.94 -18.65 13.33
C HIS A 426 11.55 -17.53 14.29
N ARG A 427 10.29 -17.49 14.73
CA ARG A 427 9.86 -16.47 15.69
C ARG A 427 10.56 -16.65 17.04
N ALA A 428 11.05 -15.56 17.61
CA ALA A 428 11.76 -15.58 18.88
C ALA A 428 10.85 -15.85 20.09
N THR A 429 9.56 -15.55 19.97
CA THR A 429 8.54 -15.73 21.01
C THR A 429 7.25 -16.25 20.41
N ASP A 430 6.33 -16.76 21.23
CA ASP A 430 5.00 -17.21 20.82
C ASP A 430 4.08 -16.05 20.33
N ARG A 431 4.52 -14.79 20.50
CA ARG A 431 3.82 -13.58 20.08
C ARG A 431 4.23 -13.08 18.70
N GLY A 432 5.38 -13.52 18.19
CA GLY A 432 5.86 -13.18 16.86
C GLY A 432 5.07 -13.85 15.75
N LEU A 433 5.18 -13.32 14.53
CA LEU A 433 4.56 -13.89 13.33
C LEU A 433 5.03 -15.33 13.11
N ALA A 434 4.10 -16.24 12.85
CA ALA A 434 4.41 -17.63 12.56
C ALA A 434 5.18 -17.80 11.25
N ASN A 435 4.86 -16.98 10.25
CA ASN A 435 5.57 -16.85 8.99
C ASN A 435 6.15 -15.43 8.85
N GLN A 436 7.39 -15.31 8.36
CA GLN A 436 8.13 -14.04 8.28
C GLN A 436 8.62 -13.73 6.86
N GLY A 437 7.98 -14.30 5.85
CA GLY A 437 8.06 -13.91 4.45
C GLY A 437 6.87 -13.05 4.03
N TRP A 438 6.71 -12.80 2.72
CA TRP A 438 5.61 -11.97 2.24
C TRP A 438 4.22 -12.60 2.46
N LYS A 439 4.13 -13.94 2.52
CA LYS A 439 2.95 -14.68 2.98
C LYS A 439 3.03 -14.91 4.48
N ASP A 440 2.80 -13.86 5.24
CA ASP A 440 3.02 -13.82 6.69
C ASP A 440 1.84 -14.34 7.54
N SER A 441 0.69 -14.66 6.93
CA SER A 441 -0.40 -15.33 7.65
C SER A 441 0.05 -16.70 8.20
N TRP A 442 -0.49 -17.09 9.34
CA TRP A 442 -0.10 -18.31 10.06
C TRP A 442 -0.18 -19.58 9.20
N ASP A 443 -1.04 -19.59 8.20
CA ASP A 443 -1.30 -20.70 7.29
C ASP A 443 -0.73 -20.49 5.88
N GLY A 444 0.06 -19.45 5.67
CA GLY A 444 0.53 -19.00 4.34
C GLY A 444 1.48 -19.97 3.64
N ILE A 445 2.20 -20.82 4.40
CA ILE A 445 3.18 -21.76 3.88
C ILE A 445 2.71 -23.21 4.16
N ARG A 446 2.44 -23.95 3.08
CA ARG A 446 1.85 -25.29 3.13
C ARG A 446 2.57 -26.26 2.20
N TYR A 447 2.53 -27.54 2.55
CA TYR A 447 2.85 -28.63 1.63
C TYR A 447 1.73 -28.85 0.59
N ALA A 448 2.03 -29.57 -0.47
CA ALA A 448 1.05 -29.88 -1.54
C ALA A 448 -0.18 -30.65 -1.02
N ASP A 449 -0.06 -31.42 0.06
CA ASP A 449 -1.15 -32.13 0.71
C ASP A 449 -2.03 -31.23 1.61
N GLY A 450 -1.67 -29.95 1.77
CA GLY A 450 -2.41 -28.96 2.57
C GLY A 450 -1.95 -28.81 4.01
N ARG A 451 -1.00 -29.62 4.50
CA ARG A 451 -0.41 -29.45 5.84
C ARG A 451 0.33 -28.11 5.91
N VAL A 452 0.17 -27.37 7.01
CA VAL A 452 0.95 -26.16 7.29
C VAL A 452 2.39 -26.56 7.62
N ALA A 453 3.35 -25.85 7.05
CA ALA A 453 4.77 -26.03 7.36
C ALA A 453 5.11 -25.36 8.70
N GLU A 454 6.04 -25.94 9.43
CA GLU A 454 6.50 -25.44 10.72
C GLU A 454 7.91 -24.84 10.58
N ALA A 455 8.12 -23.65 11.18
CA ALA A 455 9.42 -22.98 11.22
C ALA A 455 10.41 -23.74 12.14
N PRO A 456 11.75 -23.62 11.90
CA PRO A 456 12.39 -22.73 10.92
C PRO A 456 12.13 -23.11 9.47
N ILE A 457 11.95 -22.08 8.61
CA ILE A 457 11.70 -22.26 7.19
C ILE A 457 12.63 -21.35 6.39
N ALA A 458 13.34 -21.92 5.41
CA ALA A 458 14.09 -21.19 4.40
C ALA A 458 13.23 -21.01 3.14
N LEU A 459 12.61 -19.82 2.95
CA LEU A 459 11.73 -19.53 1.81
C LEU A 459 12.52 -19.32 0.51
N ALA A 460 11.98 -19.78 -0.60
CA ALA A 460 12.62 -19.69 -1.92
C ALA A 460 12.87 -18.24 -2.36
N GLU A 461 11.88 -17.35 -2.21
CA GLU A 461 12.03 -15.93 -2.57
C GLU A 461 13.03 -15.20 -1.67
N VAL A 462 13.16 -15.58 -0.39
CA VAL A 462 14.15 -14.97 0.51
C VAL A 462 15.58 -15.34 0.06
N GLN A 463 15.80 -16.57 -0.37
CA GLN A 463 17.08 -16.96 -0.97
C GLN A 463 17.36 -16.16 -2.25
N ALA A 464 16.34 -15.95 -3.07
CA ALA A 464 16.45 -15.16 -4.28
C ALA A 464 16.80 -13.69 -3.98
N TYR A 465 16.21 -13.10 -2.97
CA TYR A 465 16.54 -11.73 -2.52
C TYR A 465 17.95 -11.65 -1.94
N THR A 466 18.36 -12.65 -1.16
CA THR A 466 19.73 -12.79 -0.64
C THR A 466 20.75 -12.87 -1.77
N TYR A 467 20.45 -13.66 -2.81
CA TYR A 467 21.27 -13.70 -4.03
C TYR A 467 21.39 -12.32 -4.68
N GLY A 468 20.28 -11.58 -4.81
CA GLY A 468 20.27 -10.21 -5.33
C GLY A 468 21.07 -9.24 -4.46
N ALA A 469 20.98 -9.37 -3.14
CA ALA A 469 21.73 -8.55 -2.18
C ALA A 469 23.26 -8.79 -2.29
N TYR A 470 23.69 -10.04 -2.45
CA TYR A 470 25.11 -10.34 -2.69
C TYR A 470 25.61 -9.77 -4.03
N LEU A 471 24.79 -9.82 -5.09
CA LEU A 471 25.16 -9.21 -6.37
C LEU A 471 25.25 -7.68 -6.27
N ALA A 472 24.34 -7.02 -5.55
CA ALA A 472 24.41 -5.58 -5.30
C ALA A 472 25.67 -5.21 -4.50
N SER A 473 26.00 -5.98 -3.47
CA SER A 473 27.22 -5.78 -2.66
C SER A 473 28.50 -6.00 -3.46
N ALA A 474 28.51 -6.99 -4.36
CA ALA A 474 29.63 -7.19 -5.29
C ALA A 474 29.79 -5.98 -6.22
N HIS A 475 28.68 -5.44 -6.74
CA HIS A 475 28.71 -4.25 -7.60
C HIS A 475 29.30 -3.03 -6.87
N PHE A 476 28.88 -2.76 -5.63
CA PHE A 476 29.43 -1.67 -4.84
C PHE A 476 30.96 -1.79 -4.62
N ALA A 477 31.42 -3.01 -4.32
CA ALA A 477 32.84 -3.29 -4.15
C ALA A 477 33.63 -3.09 -5.47
N PHE A 478 33.06 -3.51 -6.60
CA PHE A 478 33.67 -3.33 -7.91
C PHE A 478 33.88 -1.86 -8.28
N GLU A 479 32.88 -1.00 -8.01
CA GLU A 479 32.95 0.44 -8.32
C GLU A 479 34.09 1.15 -7.60
N VAL A 480 34.44 0.72 -6.37
CA VAL A 480 35.54 1.29 -5.59
C VAL A 480 36.87 0.54 -5.76
N GLY A 481 36.91 -0.48 -6.62
CA GLY A 481 38.10 -1.27 -6.89
C GLY A 481 38.49 -2.25 -5.78
N ASP A 482 37.60 -2.57 -4.85
CA ASP A 482 37.80 -3.61 -3.83
C ASP A 482 37.53 -5.01 -4.41
N THR A 483 38.56 -5.54 -5.06
CA THR A 483 38.48 -6.84 -5.73
C THR A 483 38.27 -7.99 -4.75
N ALA A 484 38.79 -7.89 -3.53
CA ALA A 484 38.66 -8.96 -2.52
C ALA A 484 37.20 -9.10 -2.06
N THR A 485 36.55 -7.98 -1.76
CA THR A 485 35.11 -7.96 -1.39
C THR A 485 34.23 -8.32 -2.59
N TYR A 486 34.56 -7.86 -3.80
CA TYR A 486 33.88 -8.26 -5.04
C TYR A 486 33.89 -9.79 -5.22
N ASP A 487 35.08 -10.41 -5.18
CA ASP A 487 35.25 -11.85 -5.37
C ASP A 487 34.52 -12.64 -4.27
N ARG A 488 34.55 -12.16 -3.03
CA ARG A 488 33.80 -12.77 -1.90
C ARG A 488 32.31 -12.80 -2.19
N PHE A 489 31.70 -11.69 -2.56
CA PHE A 489 30.25 -11.65 -2.78
C PHE A 489 29.83 -12.37 -4.06
N ARG A 490 30.64 -12.31 -5.12
CA ARG A 490 30.42 -13.11 -6.35
C ARG A 490 30.45 -14.61 -6.05
N SER A 491 31.40 -15.05 -5.22
CA SER A 491 31.48 -16.45 -4.79
C SER A 491 30.26 -16.86 -3.95
N LYS A 492 29.83 -16.02 -2.99
CA LYS A 492 28.62 -16.28 -2.18
C LYS A 492 27.38 -16.39 -3.04
N ALA A 493 27.17 -15.43 -3.96
CA ALA A 493 26.06 -15.48 -4.90
C ALA A 493 26.07 -16.75 -5.76
N SER A 494 27.23 -17.13 -6.27
CA SER A 494 27.38 -18.33 -7.10
C SER A 494 27.11 -19.62 -6.34
N HIS A 495 27.58 -19.71 -5.07
CA HIS A 495 27.32 -20.86 -4.21
C HIS A 495 25.84 -20.96 -3.83
N LEU A 496 25.23 -19.83 -3.43
CA LEU A 496 23.80 -19.80 -3.11
C LEU A 496 22.95 -20.22 -4.31
N LYS A 497 23.26 -19.71 -5.51
CA LYS A 497 22.58 -20.11 -6.76
C LYS A 497 22.71 -21.61 -7.01
N ALA A 498 23.93 -22.16 -6.92
CA ALA A 498 24.17 -23.60 -7.15
C ALA A 498 23.42 -24.47 -6.14
N ASN A 499 23.49 -24.12 -4.85
CA ASN A 499 22.78 -24.83 -3.78
C ASN A 499 21.26 -24.74 -3.95
N PHE A 500 20.72 -23.55 -4.22
CA PHE A 500 19.30 -23.33 -4.48
C PHE A 500 18.77 -24.21 -5.61
N ASN A 501 19.46 -24.24 -6.75
CA ASN A 501 19.06 -25.03 -7.91
C ASN A 501 19.19 -26.55 -7.69
N ARG A 502 19.98 -26.97 -6.70
CA ARG A 502 20.10 -28.38 -6.30
C ARG A 502 19.01 -28.78 -5.29
N ASP A 503 18.84 -28.00 -4.21
CA ASP A 503 18.10 -28.41 -3.02
C ASP A 503 16.61 -28.05 -3.05
N PHE A 504 16.24 -26.95 -3.75
CA PHE A 504 14.84 -26.54 -3.89
C PHE A 504 14.15 -27.13 -5.13
N TRP A 505 14.93 -27.65 -6.09
CA TRP A 505 14.38 -28.16 -7.34
C TRP A 505 13.68 -29.50 -7.15
N LEU A 506 12.42 -29.60 -7.58
CA LEU A 506 11.60 -30.82 -7.53
C LEU A 506 11.53 -31.40 -8.95
N GLU A 507 12.46 -32.30 -9.26
CA GLU A 507 12.62 -32.84 -10.63
C GLU A 507 11.35 -33.51 -11.16
N ASP A 508 10.65 -34.27 -10.30
CA ASP A 508 9.44 -34.99 -10.69
C ASP A 508 8.27 -34.03 -10.98
N LYS A 509 8.27 -32.86 -10.32
CA LYS A 509 7.19 -31.86 -10.42
C LYS A 509 7.48 -30.79 -11.47
N GLY A 510 8.74 -30.39 -11.65
CA GLY A 510 9.16 -29.38 -12.60
C GLY A 510 9.04 -27.95 -12.08
N TRP A 511 9.08 -27.77 -10.77
CA TRP A 511 9.13 -26.46 -10.12
C TRP A 511 10.00 -26.50 -8.87
N PHE A 512 10.25 -25.34 -8.30
CA PHE A 512 10.99 -25.25 -7.04
C PHE A 512 10.04 -25.36 -5.83
N ALA A 513 10.49 -25.94 -4.74
CA ALA A 513 9.82 -25.90 -3.45
C ALA A 513 9.60 -24.46 -3.00
N VAL A 514 8.50 -24.17 -2.30
CA VAL A 514 8.25 -22.84 -1.72
C VAL A 514 9.25 -22.53 -0.61
N GLY A 515 9.83 -23.56 0.01
CA GLY A 515 10.84 -23.43 1.04
C GLY A 515 11.39 -24.81 1.47
N LEU A 516 12.37 -24.78 2.37
CA LEU A 516 12.86 -25.96 3.08
C LEU A 516 12.42 -25.84 4.54
N ASP A 517 11.92 -26.94 5.13
CA ASP A 517 11.52 -27.02 6.54
C ASP A 517 12.73 -27.17 7.48
N ALA A 518 12.48 -27.33 8.77
CA ALA A 518 13.50 -27.51 9.82
C ALA A 518 14.46 -28.69 9.56
N ASP A 519 13.99 -29.73 8.87
CA ASP A 519 14.80 -30.92 8.52
C ASP A 519 15.38 -30.78 7.09
N LYS A 520 15.32 -29.58 6.49
CA LYS A 520 15.71 -29.27 5.10
C LYS A 520 14.97 -30.09 4.04
N ARG A 521 13.75 -30.55 4.38
CA ARG A 521 12.86 -31.21 3.40
C ARG A 521 12.12 -30.16 2.58
N PRO A 522 12.02 -30.35 1.25
CA PRO A 522 11.29 -29.44 0.40
C PRO A 522 9.79 -29.33 0.75
N ILE A 523 9.29 -28.13 0.90
CA ILE A 523 7.87 -27.82 1.03
C ILE A 523 7.33 -27.72 -0.40
N ASP A 524 6.66 -28.74 -0.87
CA ASP A 524 6.51 -29.13 -2.26
C ASP A 524 5.30 -28.54 -3.01
N SER A 525 4.58 -27.60 -2.41
CA SER A 525 3.45 -26.92 -3.05
C SER A 525 3.87 -26.05 -4.23
N LEU A 526 3.02 -25.97 -5.27
CA LEU A 526 3.20 -25.02 -6.34
C LEU A 526 2.61 -23.67 -5.93
N THR A 527 3.47 -22.65 -5.86
CA THR A 527 3.13 -21.30 -5.38
C THR A 527 3.75 -20.21 -6.26
N SER A 528 3.20 -19.02 -6.18
CA SER A 528 3.72 -17.84 -6.89
C SER A 528 5.10 -17.39 -6.41
N ASN A 529 5.51 -17.72 -5.19
CA ASN A 529 6.83 -17.37 -4.58
C ASN A 529 7.99 -17.69 -5.52
N ILE A 530 7.93 -18.83 -6.24
CA ILE A 530 9.00 -19.25 -7.16
C ILE A 530 9.17 -18.29 -8.35
N GLY A 531 8.17 -17.50 -8.70
CA GLY A 531 8.26 -16.48 -9.73
C GLY A 531 9.16 -15.30 -9.33
N HIS A 532 9.27 -15.00 -8.04
CA HIS A 532 10.22 -14.01 -7.52
C HIS A 532 11.67 -14.48 -7.74
N CYS A 533 11.90 -15.79 -7.78
CA CYS A 533 13.21 -16.37 -8.12
C CYS A 533 13.59 -16.14 -9.58
N LEU A 534 12.61 -16.07 -10.51
CA LEU A 534 12.85 -15.62 -11.88
C LEU A 534 13.27 -14.15 -11.92
N TRP A 535 12.60 -13.28 -11.16
CA TRP A 535 12.93 -11.86 -11.12
C TRP A 535 14.37 -11.59 -10.73
N THR A 536 14.91 -12.26 -9.73
CA THR A 536 16.31 -12.06 -9.28
C THR A 536 17.34 -12.74 -10.21
N GLY A 537 16.94 -13.77 -10.96
CA GLY A 537 17.83 -14.55 -11.85
C GLY A 537 18.58 -15.68 -11.14
N ILE A 538 18.12 -16.11 -9.94
CA ILE A 538 18.74 -17.23 -9.23
C ILE A 538 18.47 -18.59 -9.90
N ILE A 539 17.37 -18.72 -10.65
CA ILE A 539 17.00 -19.95 -11.37
C ILE A 539 17.97 -20.19 -12.53
N ASP A 540 18.39 -21.44 -12.73
CA ASP A 540 19.17 -21.84 -13.90
C ASP A 540 18.29 -21.83 -15.17
N GLU A 541 18.86 -21.41 -16.30
CA GLU A 541 18.12 -21.21 -17.56
C GLU A 541 17.42 -22.49 -18.07
N ASP A 542 18.03 -23.67 -17.83
CA ASP A 542 17.48 -24.97 -18.23
C ASP A 542 16.19 -25.34 -17.47
N LYS A 543 16.00 -24.83 -16.24
CA LYS A 543 14.79 -25.06 -15.40
C LYS A 543 13.71 -24.03 -15.65
N ALA A 544 14.07 -22.83 -16.12
CA ALA A 544 13.17 -21.68 -16.23
C ALA A 544 11.95 -21.96 -17.12
N HIS A 545 12.09 -22.78 -18.17
CA HIS A 545 10.96 -23.11 -19.05
C HIS A 545 9.86 -23.89 -18.31
N ARG A 546 10.23 -24.90 -17.52
CA ARG A 546 9.28 -25.70 -16.74
C ARG A 546 8.58 -24.84 -15.67
N VAL A 547 9.34 -23.94 -15.02
CA VAL A 547 8.81 -22.97 -14.05
C VAL A 547 7.81 -22.02 -14.73
N ALA A 548 8.14 -21.46 -15.89
CA ALA A 548 7.24 -20.59 -16.65
C ALA A 548 5.93 -21.31 -17.02
N GLN A 549 6.01 -22.55 -17.50
CA GLN A 549 4.83 -23.36 -17.81
C GLN A 549 3.98 -23.66 -16.58
N ALA A 550 4.59 -23.98 -15.44
CA ALA A 550 3.88 -24.25 -14.20
C ALA A 550 3.13 -22.99 -13.70
N LEU A 551 3.79 -21.83 -13.71
CA LEU A 551 3.21 -20.57 -13.23
C LEU A 551 2.07 -20.04 -14.13
N THR A 552 2.15 -20.24 -15.45
CA THR A 552 1.12 -19.76 -16.40
C THR A 552 0.07 -20.81 -16.74
N GLY A 553 0.19 -21.99 -16.16
CA GLY A 553 -0.80 -23.06 -16.31
C GLY A 553 -2.15 -22.73 -15.61
N PRO A 554 -3.22 -23.47 -15.97
CA PRO A 554 -4.58 -23.18 -15.49
C PRO A 554 -4.76 -23.34 -13.98
N SER A 555 -3.90 -24.12 -13.32
CA SER A 555 -3.97 -24.26 -11.85
C SER A 555 -3.40 -23.03 -11.10
N MET A 556 -2.56 -22.23 -11.77
CA MET A 556 -1.98 -21.02 -11.20
C MET A 556 -2.57 -19.74 -11.77
N PHE A 557 -2.80 -19.65 -13.08
CA PHE A 557 -3.37 -18.46 -13.71
C PHE A 557 -4.89 -18.49 -13.67
N SER A 558 -5.50 -17.53 -12.98
CA SER A 558 -6.97 -17.43 -12.81
C SER A 558 -7.70 -16.75 -13.99
N GLY A 559 -6.95 -16.21 -14.96
CA GLY A 559 -7.47 -15.34 -16.01
C GLY A 559 -7.44 -13.85 -15.63
N TRP A 560 -7.30 -13.53 -14.33
CA TRP A 560 -7.17 -12.16 -13.78
C TRP A 560 -5.77 -11.87 -13.28
N GLY A 561 -5.04 -12.89 -12.86
CA GLY A 561 -3.71 -12.83 -12.30
C GLY A 561 -3.29 -14.19 -11.76
N LEU A 562 -2.14 -14.22 -11.12
CA LEU A 562 -1.53 -15.43 -10.60
C LEU A 562 -2.09 -15.76 -9.21
N ARG A 563 -2.55 -16.98 -9.02
CA ARG A 563 -2.94 -17.49 -7.69
C ARG A 563 -1.70 -17.65 -6.82
N THR A 564 -1.81 -17.30 -5.56
CA THR A 564 -0.73 -17.48 -4.58
C THR A 564 -0.40 -18.94 -4.31
N LEU A 565 -1.40 -19.82 -4.44
CA LEU A 565 -1.29 -21.28 -4.32
C LEU A 565 -2.09 -21.94 -5.44
N SER A 566 -1.52 -22.97 -6.06
CA SER A 566 -2.19 -23.77 -7.09
C SER A 566 -3.51 -24.35 -6.61
N CYS A 567 -4.54 -24.30 -7.46
CA CYS A 567 -5.84 -24.90 -7.15
C CYS A 567 -5.81 -26.44 -7.05
N ASP A 568 -4.71 -27.07 -7.48
CA ASP A 568 -4.51 -28.53 -7.34
C ASP A 568 -3.94 -28.92 -5.97
N ASN A 569 -3.59 -27.95 -5.10
CA ASN A 569 -3.05 -28.22 -3.78
C ASN A 569 -4.14 -28.34 -2.71
N GLY A 570 -3.91 -29.20 -1.70
CA GLY A 570 -4.87 -29.49 -0.65
C GLY A 570 -5.23 -28.34 0.27
N GLY A 571 -4.41 -27.28 0.32
CA GLY A 571 -4.67 -26.09 1.11
C GLY A 571 -5.30 -24.93 0.32
N TYR A 572 -5.65 -25.15 -0.95
CA TYR A 572 -6.21 -24.10 -1.80
C TYR A 572 -7.57 -23.62 -1.33
N ASN A 573 -7.69 -22.30 -1.24
CA ASN A 573 -8.95 -21.60 -1.01
C ASN A 573 -8.90 -20.24 -1.74
N PRO A 574 -9.71 -20.01 -2.80
CA PRO A 574 -9.66 -18.79 -3.60
C PRO A 574 -10.01 -17.50 -2.82
N ILE A 575 -10.62 -17.63 -1.66
CA ILE A 575 -10.94 -16.53 -0.74
C ILE A 575 -10.09 -16.55 0.54
N SER A 576 -8.96 -17.28 0.55
CA SER A 576 -7.93 -17.18 1.61
C SER A 576 -7.04 -15.98 1.36
N TYR A 577 -6.48 -15.43 2.43
CA TYR A 577 -5.56 -14.28 2.33
C TYR A 577 -4.30 -14.62 1.52
N HIS A 578 -3.62 -15.76 1.79
CA HIS A 578 -2.38 -16.17 1.10
C HIS A 578 -2.42 -17.54 0.41
N CYS A 579 -3.53 -18.29 0.48
CA CYS A 579 -3.59 -19.68 0.00
C CYS A 579 -4.54 -19.85 -1.19
N GLY A 580 -4.45 -19.00 -2.21
CA GLY A 580 -5.22 -19.15 -3.45
C GLY A 580 -5.79 -17.86 -4.04
N SER A 581 -5.76 -16.74 -3.32
CA SER A 581 -6.07 -15.39 -3.81
C SER A 581 -5.07 -14.90 -4.86
N VAL A 582 -5.39 -13.80 -5.53
CA VAL A 582 -4.51 -13.10 -6.48
C VAL A 582 -4.04 -11.80 -5.85
N TRP A 583 -2.72 -11.58 -5.85
CA TRP A 583 -2.06 -10.37 -5.39
C TRP A 583 -1.42 -9.65 -6.57
N PRO A 584 -1.77 -8.38 -6.84
CA PRO A 584 -1.26 -7.65 -7.98
C PRO A 584 0.26 -7.51 -8.00
N HIS A 585 0.89 -7.20 -6.85
CA HIS A 585 2.34 -7.05 -6.76
C HIS A 585 3.08 -8.35 -7.09
N ASP A 586 2.63 -9.45 -6.52
CA ASP A 586 3.16 -10.80 -6.75
C ASP A 586 3.07 -11.18 -8.24
N THR A 587 1.88 -11.00 -8.84
CA THR A 587 1.67 -11.23 -10.27
C THR A 587 2.58 -10.36 -11.15
N ALA A 588 2.74 -9.07 -10.83
CA ALA A 588 3.60 -8.15 -11.58
C ALA A 588 5.09 -8.50 -11.45
N ILE A 589 5.56 -8.91 -10.27
CA ILE A 589 6.95 -9.38 -10.05
C ILE A 589 7.21 -10.63 -10.86
N VAL A 590 6.25 -11.58 -10.86
CA VAL A 590 6.37 -12.80 -11.69
C VAL A 590 6.41 -12.46 -13.18
N ALA A 591 5.57 -11.53 -13.65
CA ALA A 591 5.60 -11.07 -15.05
C ALA A 591 6.97 -10.47 -15.41
N ALA A 592 7.56 -9.64 -14.55
CA ALA A 592 8.90 -9.10 -14.74
C ALA A 592 9.96 -10.20 -14.77
N GLY A 593 9.84 -11.22 -13.92
CA GLY A 593 10.70 -12.40 -13.92
C GLY A 593 10.62 -13.20 -15.21
N LEU A 594 9.42 -13.46 -15.71
CA LEU A 594 9.19 -14.17 -16.98
C LEU A 594 9.82 -13.40 -18.16
N ALA A 595 9.59 -12.08 -18.23
CA ALA A 595 10.17 -11.23 -19.27
C ALA A 595 11.70 -11.23 -19.23
N ARG A 596 12.31 -11.26 -18.04
CA ARG A 596 13.77 -11.36 -17.85
C ARG A 596 14.36 -12.61 -18.48
N TYR A 597 13.64 -13.74 -18.47
CA TYR A 597 14.04 -15.00 -19.09
C TYR A 597 13.56 -15.13 -20.55
N GLY A 598 12.92 -14.11 -21.12
CA GLY A 598 12.45 -14.09 -22.49
C GLY A 598 11.10 -14.76 -22.75
N TYR A 599 10.34 -15.06 -21.69
CA TYR A 599 8.98 -15.61 -21.80
C TYR A 599 7.94 -14.49 -21.91
N ASP A 600 8.06 -13.66 -22.94
CA ASP A 600 7.27 -12.43 -23.12
C ASP A 600 5.78 -12.69 -23.22
N GLY A 601 5.35 -13.70 -24.00
CA GLY A 601 3.93 -14.04 -24.11
C GLY A 601 3.32 -14.42 -22.77
N ALA A 602 4.06 -15.13 -21.92
CA ALA A 602 3.64 -15.47 -20.56
C ALA A 602 3.56 -14.23 -19.66
N ALA A 603 4.54 -13.33 -19.75
CA ALA A 603 4.54 -12.07 -19.02
C ALA A 603 3.36 -11.18 -19.45
N GLN A 604 3.11 -11.03 -20.74
CA GLN A 604 2.00 -10.27 -21.30
C GLN A 604 0.64 -10.83 -20.86
N GLN A 605 0.49 -12.17 -20.81
CA GLN A 605 -0.71 -12.82 -20.31
C GLN A 605 -1.04 -12.39 -18.87
N LEU A 606 -0.05 -12.35 -17.97
CA LEU A 606 -0.23 -11.90 -16.59
C LEU A 606 -0.55 -10.39 -16.52
N ILE A 607 0.13 -9.57 -17.32
CA ILE A 607 -0.09 -8.12 -17.38
C ILE A 607 -1.50 -7.81 -17.83
N PHE A 608 -2.00 -8.44 -18.90
CA PHE A 608 -3.38 -8.23 -19.36
C PHE A 608 -4.42 -8.71 -18.35
N GLY A 609 -4.17 -9.81 -17.66
CA GLY A 609 -5.04 -10.27 -16.57
C GLY A 609 -5.21 -9.19 -15.50
N LEU A 610 -4.11 -8.56 -15.07
CA LEU A 610 -4.14 -7.45 -14.09
C LEU A 610 -4.84 -6.19 -14.65
N LEU A 611 -4.60 -5.83 -15.91
CA LEU A 611 -5.26 -4.68 -16.54
C LEU A 611 -6.77 -4.90 -16.63
N ASP A 612 -7.22 -6.08 -17.02
CA ASP A 612 -8.63 -6.45 -17.07
C ASP A 612 -9.28 -6.44 -15.67
N ALA A 613 -8.54 -6.95 -14.66
CA ALA A 613 -9.01 -6.92 -13.28
C ALA A 613 -9.15 -5.48 -12.78
N ALA A 614 -8.18 -4.61 -13.08
CA ALA A 614 -8.23 -3.19 -12.73
C ALA A 614 -9.39 -2.47 -13.44
N ALA A 615 -9.61 -2.73 -14.73
CA ALA A 615 -10.72 -2.15 -15.49
C ALA A 615 -12.07 -2.47 -14.86
N ALA A 616 -12.27 -3.73 -14.43
CA ALA A 616 -13.50 -4.16 -13.76
C ALA A 616 -13.67 -3.52 -12.36
N GLN A 617 -12.61 -2.96 -11.78
CA GLN A 617 -12.59 -2.32 -10.46
C GLN A 617 -12.35 -0.79 -10.54
N GLY A 618 -12.81 -0.15 -11.61
CA GLY A 618 -12.74 1.31 -11.77
C GLY A 618 -11.32 1.86 -12.00
N GLY A 619 -10.40 1.02 -12.47
CA GLY A 619 -9.01 1.38 -12.76
C GLY A 619 -8.05 1.21 -11.58
N ARG A 620 -8.51 0.77 -10.40
CA ARG A 620 -7.70 0.52 -9.21
C ARG A 620 -7.52 -0.97 -8.95
N LEU A 621 -6.30 -1.39 -8.68
CA LEU A 621 -6.00 -2.72 -8.14
C LEU A 621 -6.03 -2.66 -6.61
N PRO A 622 -6.84 -3.48 -5.93
CA PRO A 622 -6.80 -3.62 -4.48
C PRO A 622 -5.58 -4.44 -4.05
N GLU A 623 -5.34 -4.51 -2.75
CA GLU A 623 -4.30 -5.36 -2.16
C GLU A 623 -4.31 -6.78 -2.72
N LEU A 624 -5.48 -7.41 -2.67
CA LEU A 624 -5.74 -8.74 -3.22
C LEU A 624 -7.21 -8.87 -3.62
N PHE A 625 -7.48 -9.88 -4.42
CA PHE A 625 -8.83 -10.31 -4.75
C PHE A 625 -8.89 -11.85 -4.88
N SER A 626 -10.10 -12.40 -4.95
CA SER A 626 -10.31 -13.86 -5.01
C SER A 626 -9.59 -14.49 -6.20
N GLY A 627 -9.06 -15.70 -5.99
CA GLY A 627 -8.46 -16.53 -7.03
C GLY A 627 -9.44 -17.35 -7.85
N LEU A 628 -10.74 -17.01 -7.83
CA LEU A 628 -11.73 -17.65 -8.68
C LEU A 628 -11.37 -17.50 -10.17
N ASP A 629 -11.68 -18.54 -10.95
CA ASP A 629 -11.36 -18.56 -12.38
C ASP A 629 -12.28 -17.61 -13.16
N ARG A 630 -11.69 -16.90 -14.14
CA ARG A 630 -12.44 -16.00 -15.02
C ARG A 630 -13.56 -16.71 -15.81
N ASN A 631 -13.39 -18.00 -16.08
CA ASN A 631 -14.41 -18.81 -16.76
C ASN A 631 -15.58 -19.18 -15.83
N GLU A 632 -15.37 -19.20 -14.51
CA GLU A 632 -16.44 -19.40 -13.53
C GLU A 632 -17.23 -18.11 -13.30
N LEU A 633 -16.50 -16.98 -13.23
CA LEU A 633 -17.09 -15.65 -13.03
C LEU A 633 -16.32 -14.59 -13.82
N ASN A 634 -17.01 -13.92 -14.73
CA ASN A 634 -16.42 -12.93 -15.66
C ASN A 634 -16.11 -11.56 -15.02
N VAL A 635 -16.06 -11.47 -13.70
CA VAL A 635 -15.63 -10.31 -12.92
C VAL A 635 -14.75 -10.75 -11.77
N PRO A 636 -13.69 -10.00 -11.43
CA PRO A 636 -12.89 -10.31 -10.25
C PRO A 636 -13.71 -10.07 -8.97
N VAL A 637 -13.61 -10.99 -8.03
CA VAL A 637 -14.33 -10.92 -6.75
C VAL A 637 -13.42 -10.31 -5.70
N GLY A 638 -13.86 -9.23 -5.06
CA GLY A 638 -13.10 -8.57 -4.00
C GLY A 638 -12.89 -9.46 -2.77
N TYR A 639 -11.76 -9.24 -2.09
CA TYR A 639 -11.52 -9.85 -0.78
C TYR A 639 -12.05 -8.91 0.32
N PRO A 640 -12.80 -9.40 1.32
CA PRO A 640 -13.57 -8.56 2.24
C PRO A 640 -12.77 -7.50 3.00
N THR A 641 -11.54 -7.81 3.42
CA THR A 641 -10.68 -6.91 4.20
C THR A 641 -9.46 -6.42 3.41
N SER A 642 -9.52 -6.49 2.09
CA SER A 642 -8.46 -5.99 1.21
C SER A 642 -8.30 -4.48 1.35
N CYS A 643 -7.07 -4.00 1.49
CA CYS A 643 -6.78 -2.58 1.42
C CYS A 643 -6.97 -2.03 0.00
N SER A 644 -7.53 -0.82 -0.09
CA SER A 644 -7.71 -0.10 -1.36
C SER A 644 -7.80 1.40 -1.09
N PRO A 645 -6.75 2.19 -1.40
CA PRO A 645 -5.52 1.81 -2.09
C PRO A 645 -4.53 0.98 -1.24
N GLN A 646 -3.68 0.21 -1.93
CA GLN A 646 -2.52 -0.48 -1.38
C GLN A 646 -1.30 -0.13 -2.22
N ALA A 647 -0.19 0.25 -1.58
CA ALA A 647 0.97 0.82 -2.24
C ALA A 647 1.61 -0.11 -3.27
N TRP A 648 1.92 -1.36 -2.90
CA TRP A 648 2.51 -2.29 -3.85
C TRP A 648 1.55 -2.75 -4.95
N ALA A 649 0.21 -2.75 -4.68
CA ALA A 649 -0.78 -2.99 -5.73
C ALA A 649 -0.87 -1.80 -6.69
N ALA A 650 -0.84 -0.56 -6.17
CA ALA A 650 -0.77 0.66 -6.98
C ALA A 650 0.54 0.75 -7.79
N ALA A 651 1.66 0.25 -7.26
CA ALA A 651 2.94 0.22 -7.99
C ALA A 651 3.03 -0.89 -9.04
N SER A 652 2.17 -1.91 -8.97
CA SER A 652 2.19 -3.06 -9.90
C SER A 652 2.02 -2.68 -11.37
N PRO A 653 1.09 -1.79 -11.77
CA PRO A 653 0.99 -1.33 -13.16
C PRO A 653 2.23 -0.57 -13.67
N LEU A 654 2.97 0.07 -12.78
CA LEU A 654 4.23 0.75 -13.12
C LEU A 654 5.33 -0.27 -13.43
N LEU A 655 5.38 -1.35 -12.67
CA LEU A 655 6.27 -2.48 -12.98
C LEU A 655 5.86 -3.17 -14.29
N CYS A 656 4.56 -3.35 -14.55
CA CYS A 656 4.06 -3.87 -15.81
C CYS A 656 4.50 -2.97 -17.00
N LEU A 657 4.38 -1.65 -16.85
CA LEU A 657 4.84 -0.69 -17.85
C LEU A 657 6.36 -0.79 -18.08
N ARG A 658 7.17 -0.85 -17.01
CA ARG A 658 8.62 -1.07 -17.08
C ARG A 658 8.94 -2.38 -17.79
N THR A 659 8.16 -3.43 -17.54
CA THR A 659 8.32 -4.76 -18.15
C THR A 659 8.03 -4.75 -19.66
N LEU A 660 6.96 -4.08 -20.09
CA LEU A 660 6.63 -3.91 -21.51
C LEU A 660 7.71 -3.13 -22.26
N LEU A 661 8.30 -2.12 -21.62
CA LEU A 661 9.44 -1.36 -22.16
C LEU A 661 10.75 -2.16 -22.15
N ARG A 662 10.84 -3.21 -21.35
CA ARG A 662 12.10 -3.91 -21.03
C ARG A 662 13.20 -2.93 -20.67
N LEU A 663 12.86 -1.98 -19.80
CA LEU A 663 13.74 -0.92 -19.34
C LEU A 663 14.63 -1.43 -18.21
N ASP A 664 15.92 -1.61 -18.49
CA ASP A 664 16.92 -2.13 -17.56
C ASP A 664 18.18 -1.24 -17.56
N PRO A 665 18.24 -0.20 -16.71
CA PRO A 665 19.35 0.75 -16.66
C PRO A 665 20.58 0.18 -15.94
N TRP A 666 21.75 0.55 -16.46
CA TRP A 666 23.07 0.34 -15.86
C TRP A 666 23.91 1.61 -16.02
N ILE A 667 23.42 2.69 -15.47
CA ILE A 667 23.94 4.04 -15.64
C ILE A 667 25.41 4.20 -15.20
N PRO A 668 25.88 3.56 -14.11
CA PRO A 668 27.29 3.63 -13.72
C PRO A 668 28.27 3.13 -14.81
N TYR A 669 27.78 2.28 -15.71
CA TYR A 669 28.57 1.75 -16.85
C TYR A 669 28.22 2.41 -18.18
N GLY A 670 27.46 3.51 -18.16
CA GLY A 670 27.04 4.21 -19.37
C GLY A 670 26.11 3.38 -20.25
N LYS A 671 25.28 2.49 -19.69
CA LYS A 671 24.43 1.57 -20.47
C LYS A 671 22.97 1.63 -20.05
N LEU A 672 22.09 1.56 -21.06
CA LEU A 672 20.67 1.39 -20.92
C LEU A 672 20.18 0.29 -21.86
N TRP A 673 19.79 -0.87 -21.33
CA TRP A 673 19.06 -1.86 -22.12
C TRP A 673 17.61 -1.42 -22.26
N LEU A 674 17.15 -1.33 -23.51
CA LEU A 674 15.79 -0.92 -23.85
C LEU A 674 15.36 -1.68 -25.11
N CYS A 675 14.51 -2.68 -24.93
CA CYS A 675 14.02 -3.53 -26.00
C CYS A 675 12.51 -3.75 -25.84
N PRO A 676 11.68 -2.71 -26.07
CA PRO A 676 10.24 -2.81 -25.88
C PRO A 676 9.64 -3.97 -26.67
N ASN A 677 8.69 -4.66 -26.02
CA ASN A 677 7.90 -5.71 -26.63
C ASN A 677 6.43 -5.47 -26.26
N LEU A 678 5.76 -4.67 -27.10
CA LEU A 678 4.35 -4.36 -26.88
C LEU A 678 3.49 -5.53 -27.34
N PRO A 679 2.49 -5.93 -26.53
CA PRO A 679 1.56 -6.99 -26.90
C PRO A 679 0.57 -6.52 -27.97
N GLU A 680 -0.10 -7.46 -28.63
CA GLU A 680 -1.21 -7.17 -29.54
C GLU A 680 -2.28 -6.31 -28.83
N GLY A 681 -2.71 -5.24 -29.49
CA GLY A 681 -3.68 -4.28 -28.94
C GLY A 681 -3.04 -3.05 -28.24
N ILE A 682 -1.70 -2.95 -28.24
CA ILE A 682 -0.96 -1.74 -27.88
C ILE A 682 0.00 -1.41 -29.03
N ASP A 683 -0.42 -0.54 -29.96
CA ASP A 683 0.38 -0.18 -31.10
C ASP A 683 1.25 1.07 -30.86
N TYR A 684 0.93 1.84 -29.83
CA TYR A 684 1.62 3.06 -29.43
C TYR A 684 1.74 3.20 -27.92
N LEU A 685 2.95 3.55 -27.47
CA LEU A 685 3.24 3.84 -26.07
C LEU A 685 4.32 4.93 -25.97
N LYS A 686 4.01 6.04 -25.30
CA LYS A 686 4.95 7.09 -24.93
C LYS A 686 4.94 7.29 -23.42
N VAL A 687 6.13 7.32 -22.81
CA VAL A 687 6.33 7.66 -21.41
C VAL A 687 7.27 8.86 -21.36
N GLU A 688 6.74 10.00 -20.95
CA GLU A 688 7.44 11.27 -20.92
C GLU A 688 7.85 11.65 -19.51
N GLY A 689 9.13 11.99 -19.30
CA GLY A 689 9.61 12.53 -18.04
C GLY A 689 10.10 11.48 -17.03
N ILE A 690 10.52 10.29 -17.48
CA ILE A 690 11.11 9.24 -16.62
C ILE A 690 12.38 9.78 -15.94
N PRO A 691 12.46 9.74 -14.59
CA PRO A 691 13.66 10.15 -13.87
C PRO A 691 14.75 9.08 -13.99
N LEU A 692 15.76 9.31 -14.82
CA LEU A 692 16.83 8.37 -15.12
C LEU A 692 18.14 9.11 -15.33
N ALA A 693 19.24 8.61 -14.77
CA ALA A 693 20.57 9.19 -14.93
C ALA A 693 20.66 10.71 -14.57
N GLY A 694 19.89 11.14 -13.59
CA GLY A 694 19.79 12.57 -13.20
C GLY A 694 19.07 13.47 -14.21
N ALA A 695 18.42 12.90 -15.24
CA ALA A 695 17.69 13.61 -16.29
C ALA A 695 16.22 13.21 -16.31
N ARG A 696 15.41 13.89 -17.14
CA ARG A 696 14.04 13.50 -17.49
C ARG A 696 14.04 12.92 -18.90
N VAL A 697 13.83 11.62 -18.98
CA VAL A 697 13.94 10.85 -20.24
C VAL A 697 12.55 10.57 -20.79
N THR A 698 12.38 10.70 -22.09
CA THR A 698 11.16 10.30 -22.81
C THR A 698 11.45 9.09 -23.66
N ILE A 699 10.62 8.05 -23.54
CA ILE A 699 10.66 6.84 -24.37
C ILE A 699 9.36 6.77 -25.16
N GLU A 700 9.48 6.59 -26.48
CA GLU A 700 8.35 6.47 -27.39
C GLU A 700 8.52 5.22 -28.25
N VAL A 701 7.45 4.42 -28.34
CA VAL A 701 7.41 3.13 -29.04
C VAL A 701 6.19 3.11 -29.94
N GLY A 702 6.37 2.74 -31.21
CA GLY A 702 5.26 2.63 -32.16
C GLY A 702 5.73 2.41 -33.58
N SER A 703 4.83 1.97 -34.47
CA SER A 703 5.10 1.74 -35.88
C SER A 703 5.51 3.00 -36.64
N ASP A 704 4.98 4.16 -36.23
CA ASP A 704 5.24 5.48 -36.83
C ASP A 704 6.52 6.14 -36.28
N VAL A 705 7.13 5.53 -35.24
CA VAL A 705 8.37 6.01 -34.64
C VAL A 705 9.57 5.53 -35.45
N ALA A 706 10.51 6.40 -35.76
CA ALA A 706 11.70 6.05 -36.51
C ALA A 706 12.50 4.94 -35.82
N GLY A 707 12.66 3.80 -36.48
CA GLY A 707 13.28 2.62 -35.89
C GLY A 707 12.46 1.90 -34.83
N GLY A 708 11.15 2.18 -34.74
CA GLY A 708 10.21 1.55 -33.81
C GLY A 708 10.30 2.03 -32.37
N VAL A 709 11.42 2.64 -31.96
CA VAL A 709 11.67 3.13 -30.59
C VAL A 709 12.50 4.41 -30.63
N SER A 710 12.05 5.45 -29.98
CA SER A 710 12.77 6.71 -29.77
C SER A 710 13.09 6.93 -28.29
N VAL A 711 14.25 7.49 -28.01
CA VAL A 711 14.67 7.92 -26.67
C VAL A 711 15.20 9.33 -26.76
N SER A 712 14.69 10.23 -25.94
CA SER A 712 15.16 11.61 -25.84
C SER A 712 15.37 12.03 -24.38
N GLY A 713 16.21 13.06 -24.16
CA GLY A 713 16.54 13.54 -22.83
C GLY A 713 17.58 12.69 -22.07
N LEU A 714 18.04 11.58 -22.64
CA LEU A 714 19.09 10.75 -22.05
C LEU A 714 20.46 11.45 -22.22
N PRO A 715 21.34 11.47 -21.20
CA PRO A 715 22.69 11.99 -21.33
C PRO A 715 23.46 11.28 -22.45
N PRO A 716 24.26 12.03 -23.25
CA PRO A 716 24.88 11.50 -24.48
C PRO A 716 25.93 10.42 -24.23
N GLU A 717 26.47 10.31 -23.01
CA GLU A 717 27.41 9.27 -22.60
C GLU A 717 26.76 7.91 -22.36
N ILE A 718 25.41 7.84 -22.33
CA ILE A 718 24.69 6.60 -22.08
C ILE A 718 24.34 5.92 -23.41
N GLU A 719 24.90 4.74 -23.62
CA GLU A 719 24.59 3.88 -24.75
C GLU A 719 23.27 3.16 -24.60
N VAL A 720 22.35 3.27 -25.56
CA VAL A 720 21.10 2.51 -25.64
C VAL A 720 21.29 1.19 -26.36
N ILE A 721 21.17 0.08 -25.64
CA ILE A 721 21.31 -1.28 -26.18
C ILE A 721 19.92 -1.82 -26.52
N ARG A 722 19.68 -2.08 -27.82
CA ARG A 722 18.39 -2.50 -28.40
C ARG A 722 18.17 -4.01 -28.40
N GLU A 723 18.61 -4.68 -27.36
CA GLU A 723 18.43 -6.12 -27.16
C GLU A 723 18.08 -6.39 -25.67
N PRO A 724 17.37 -7.50 -25.38
CA PRO A 724 17.05 -7.83 -23.99
C PRO A 724 18.32 -8.20 -23.25
N ARG A 725 18.44 -7.70 -22.02
CA ARG A 725 19.52 -8.13 -21.13
C ARG A 725 19.27 -9.56 -20.66
N ARG A 726 20.22 -10.45 -20.85
CA ARG A 726 20.12 -11.86 -20.45
C ARG A 726 20.33 -12.03 -18.94
N PRO A 727 19.69 -13.02 -18.28
CA PRO A 727 19.90 -13.31 -16.85
C PRO A 727 21.36 -13.58 -16.48
N SER A 728 22.09 -14.25 -17.38
CA SER A 728 23.50 -14.58 -17.24
C SER A 728 24.46 -13.42 -17.50
N THR A 729 23.98 -12.26 -17.98
CA THR A 729 24.83 -11.10 -18.18
C THR A 729 25.27 -10.58 -16.82
N ALA A 730 26.41 -11.07 -16.34
CA ALA A 730 27.06 -10.54 -15.15
C ALA A 730 27.54 -9.11 -15.43
N VAL A 731 27.55 -8.32 -14.38
CA VAL A 731 28.26 -7.05 -14.34
C VAL A 731 29.73 -7.33 -14.28
#